data_4910b46a3eb0a153acfc80c294354a36
#
_entry.id   4910b46a3eb0a153acfc80c294354a36
#
_cell.length_a   1.000
_cell.length_b   1.000
_cell.length_c   1.000
_cell.angle_alpha   90.00
_cell.angle_beta   90.00
_cell.angle_gamma   90.00
#
_symmetry.space_group_name_H-M   'P 1'
#
loop_
_entity.id
_entity.type
_entity.pdbx_description
1 polymer ?
#
loop_
_entity_poly.entity_id
_entity_poly.type
_entity_poly.pdbx_seq_one_letter_code
_entity_poly.pdbx_strand_id
1 'polypeptide(L)'
;MPVMELKHVNKSYKISGGETFQALKDVNLSFEKGELVSIIGESGSGKSTLMNVIGGLDSDFQGEIVVDGDNIGEYSEKNLVQYHKEKVGFVFQSFNLISHLSVLDNVTLAMTLSNVSKADREKRAKEILGAVGLQDQLYKKPDAISGGQKQRVAIARALVNDPDIIIADEPTGALDSETTEQVLEMIKEIAENGKLVIMVTHSERVAAYSSRVVTIDDGRVINDQVKNTLTVTDNKYKTSKPNRNKNLSLFGAMKLALLNMKEKLSRNILIALGGSIGIMSVILMLSLGSGVNAYLTDTMNSQVNPLVSEVHMPDEETGNQTDINEMQDQNPMLGLSSAVSFEAENIEELAGIDHVEAVEEGFTNFSIGTNKATFDENAAQFMSVTTVSSMITSADIIEGSLPKDGEVVITQNMADTLGEDLVGQDIQIETIVNEESLDLTMTVSGIYGSEGGLDTVYLTYEDLRSFVEEAGGELDPNIVYLVSDNAANTESIKAEVEDLNYKGSTTEALADTFSQMLDIFTYVLAGVAGISLIVSAIMILTVLYISVVERTKEIGVIKAIGGRKKDIRRIFVSESFLIGLFSGLFGVGIAWGLSLAANAVSTNYFEIDIIDLTPMYAVSGILLSIFISMVAGLMPAAKAAKLDPVESLRRD
;
A
#
# COMPACT_ATOMS: atom_id res chain seq x y z
N MET A 1 32.88 -32.79 35.93
CA MET A 1 32.56 -33.16 34.53
C MET A 1 32.83 -31.96 33.69
N PRO A 2 33.56 -32.12 32.58
CA PRO A 2 33.85 -30.99 31.69
C PRO A 2 32.57 -30.31 31.21
N VAL A 3 32.65 -28.99 31.08
CA VAL A 3 31.55 -28.19 30.52
C VAL A 3 31.48 -28.38 29.01
N MET A 4 32.63 -28.59 28.38
CA MET A 4 32.72 -28.82 26.95
C MET A 4 33.86 -29.83 26.66
N GLU A 5 33.61 -30.78 25.76
CA GLU A 5 34.54 -31.79 25.33
C GLU A 5 34.53 -31.93 23.80
N LEU A 6 35.71 -31.82 23.16
CA LEU A 6 35.91 -31.98 21.71
C LEU A 6 36.58 -33.34 21.47
N LYS A 7 36.00 -34.15 20.56
CA LYS A 7 36.51 -35.48 20.19
C LYS A 7 36.67 -35.58 18.68
N HIS A 8 37.89 -35.74 18.23
CA HIS A 8 38.24 -35.94 16.81
C HIS A 8 37.64 -34.87 15.87
N VAL A 9 37.67 -33.58 16.30
CA VAL A 9 37.05 -32.49 15.54
C VAL A 9 37.91 -32.15 14.33
N ASN A 10 37.29 -32.23 13.14
CA ASN A 10 37.88 -31.91 11.84
C ASN A 10 36.98 -30.91 11.11
N LYS A 11 37.58 -29.92 10.46
CA LYS A 11 36.87 -28.94 9.64
C LYS A 11 37.62 -28.67 8.34
N SER A 12 36.91 -28.75 7.22
CA SER A 12 37.43 -28.43 5.90
C SER A 12 36.57 -27.40 5.18
N TYR A 13 37.17 -26.50 4.42
CA TYR A 13 36.52 -25.53 3.58
C TYR A 13 36.80 -25.82 2.10
N LYS A 14 35.80 -25.67 1.25
CA LYS A 14 35.95 -25.76 -0.21
C LYS A 14 36.58 -24.47 -0.74
N ILE A 15 37.66 -24.55 -1.48
CA ILE A 15 38.32 -23.44 -2.17
C ILE A 15 37.89 -23.40 -3.65
N SER A 16 38.02 -22.23 -4.29
CA SER A 16 37.80 -22.07 -5.73
C SER A 16 38.69 -23.04 -6.52
N GLY A 17 38.06 -23.86 -7.36
CA GLY A 17 38.78 -24.90 -8.12
C GLY A 17 38.52 -26.33 -7.67
N GLY A 18 37.70 -26.55 -6.63
CA GLY A 18 37.32 -27.90 -6.15
C GLY A 18 38.31 -28.49 -5.11
N GLU A 19 39.39 -27.81 -4.77
CA GLU A 19 40.27 -28.20 -3.70
C GLU A 19 39.64 -27.95 -2.33
N THR A 20 40.03 -28.76 -1.32
CA THR A 20 39.56 -28.61 0.06
C THR A 20 40.74 -28.22 0.95
N PHE A 21 40.59 -27.16 1.72
CA PHE A 21 41.53 -26.76 2.76
C PHE A 21 41.05 -27.26 4.12
N GLN A 22 41.85 -28.10 4.78
CA GLN A 22 41.51 -28.62 6.12
C GLN A 22 42.03 -27.66 7.18
N ALA A 23 41.11 -26.92 7.81
CA ALA A 23 41.43 -25.89 8.80
C ALA A 23 41.56 -26.43 10.22
N LEU A 24 40.91 -27.55 10.55
CA LEU A 24 41.09 -28.27 11.83
C LEU A 24 41.34 -29.75 11.53
N LYS A 25 42.32 -30.32 12.24
CA LYS A 25 42.84 -31.67 12.03
C LYS A 25 42.91 -32.42 13.35
N ASP A 26 41.93 -33.28 13.61
CA ASP A 26 41.85 -34.18 14.77
C ASP A 26 42.02 -33.45 16.12
N VAL A 27 41.25 -32.39 16.33
CA VAL A 27 41.31 -31.59 17.56
C VAL A 27 40.57 -32.29 18.68
N ASN A 28 41.33 -32.53 19.78
CA ASN A 28 40.81 -33.16 21.02
C ASN A 28 41.11 -32.22 22.20
N LEU A 29 40.10 -31.69 22.88
CA LEU A 29 40.20 -30.78 24.02
C LEU A 29 39.07 -31.01 25.01
N SER A 30 39.32 -30.75 26.28
CA SER A 30 38.31 -30.78 27.34
C SER A 30 38.44 -29.53 28.19
N PHE A 31 37.32 -28.88 28.49
CA PHE A 31 37.27 -27.59 29.22
C PHE A 31 36.42 -27.75 30.50
N GLU A 32 36.95 -27.21 31.59
CA GLU A 32 36.27 -27.25 32.90
C GLU A 32 35.61 -25.89 33.23
N LYS A 33 34.73 -25.91 34.19
CA LYS A 33 34.07 -24.70 34.68
C LYS A 33 35.03 -23.85 35.49
N GLY A 34 35.02 -22.51 35.22
CA GLY A 34 35.90 -21.56 35.89
C GLY A 34 37.29 -21.45 35.26
N GLU A 35 37.54 -22.11 34.10
CA GLU A 35 38.79 -21.93 33.36
C GLU A 35 38.78 -20.63 32.53
N LEU A 36 39.90 -19.94 32.51
CA LEU A 36 40.27 -18.95 31.50
C LEU A 36 41.31 -19.55 30.56
N VAL A 37 40.88 -19.94 29.37
CA VAL A 37 41.69 -20.61 28.37
C VAL A 37 42.08 -19.66 27.26
N SER A 38 43.35 -19.46 27.00
CA SER A 38 43.83 -18.79 25.79
C SER A 38 44.19 -19.79 24.71
N ILE A 39 43.66 -19.61 23.51
CA ILE A 39 44.03 -20.32 22.29
C ILE A 39 44.97 -19.42 21.51
N ILE A 40 46.24 -19.84 21.37
CA ILE A 40 47.29 -19.09 20.69
C ILE A 40 47.79 -19.82 19.44
N GLY A 41 48.45 -19.12 18.53
CA GLY A 41 49.07 -19.67 17.32
C GLY A 41 49.23 -18.59 16.24
N GLU A 42 49.91 -18.91 15.15
CA GLU A 42 50.10 -18.00 14.04
C GLU A 42 48.82 -17.66 13.28
N SER A 43 48.84 -16.61 12.46
CA SER A 43 47.72 -16.29 11.59
C SER A 43 47.47 -17.46 10.61
N GLY A 44 46.22 -17.88 10.46
CA GLY A 44 45.88 -19.02 9.61
C GLY A 44 45.97 -20.40 10.28
N SER A 45 46.42 -20.51 11.54
CA SER A 45 46.55 -21.80 12.24
C SER A 45 45.24 -22.51 12.59
N GLY A 46 44.08 -21.91 12.34
CA GLY A 46 42.75 -22.51 12.61
C GLY A 46 42.03 -21.99 13.87
N LYS A 47 42.60 -21.02 14.62
CA LYS A 47 42.01 -20.46 15.86
C LYS A 47 40.57 -19.96 15.73
N SER A 48 40.32 -19.06 14.76
CA SER A 48 38.99 -18.51 14.52
C SER A 48 38.02 -19.58 14.00
N THR A 49 38.52 -20.59 13.26
CA THR A 49 37.70 -21.74 12.84
C THR A 49 37.29 -22.56 14.06
N LEU A 50 38.20 -22.85 14.97
CA LEU A 50 37.90 -23.58 16.21
C LEU A 50 36.85 -22.78 17.04
N MET A 51 37.07 -21.49 17.21
CA MET A 51 36.11 -20.62 17.93
C MET A 51 34.69 -20.65 17.32
N ASN A 52 34.59 -20.58 15.98
CA ASN A 52 33.31 -20.63 15.29
C ASN A 52 32.60 -21.99 15.44
N VAL A 53 33.38 -23.07 15.41
CA VAL A 53 32.85 -24.44 15.56
C VAL A 53 32.40 -24.68 16.99
N ILE A 54 33.21 -24.39 18.02
CA ILE A 54 32.79 -24.54 19.42
C ILE A 54 31.66 -23.59 19.83
N GLY A 55 31.64 -22.42 19.22
CA GLY A 55 30.54 -21.44 19.40
C GLY A 55 29.24 -21.82 18.70
N GLY A 56 29.23 -22.85 17.84
CA GLY A 56 28.07 -23.28 17.09
C GLY A 56 27.66 -22.30 15.96
N LEU A 57 28.57 -21.37 15.57
CA LEU A 57 28.36 -20.47 14.42
C LEU A 57 28.61 -21.20 13.10
N ASP A 58 29.53 -22.18 13.10
CA ASP A 58 29.77 -23.12 12.02
C ASP A 58 29.49 -24.54 12.50
N SER A 59 28.41 -25.14 12.02
CA SER A 59 27.95 -26.48 12.40
C SER A 59 28.37 -27.58 11.42
N ASP A 60 29.08 -27.24 10.34
CA ASP A 60 29.54 -28.20 9.35
C ASP A 60 30.98 -28.66 9.69
N PHE A 61 31.09 -29.65 10.59
CA PHE A 61 32.34 -30.25 11.00
C PHE A 61 32.17 -31.78 11.20
N GLN A 62 33.26 -32.49 11.31
CA GLN A 62 33.32 -33.92 11.65
C GLN A 62 33.85 -34.10 13.05
N GLY A 63 33.46 -35.17 13.73
CA GLY A 63 33.75 -35.44 15.15
C GLY A 63 32.61 -35.04 16.07
N GLU A 64 32.88 -34.95 17.35
CA GLU A 64 31.89 -34.64 18.37
C GLU A 64 32.33 -33.44 19.22
N ILE A 65 31.37 -32.56 19.50
CA ILE A 65 31.50 -31.48 20.49
C ILE A 65 30.38 -31.62 21.49
N VAL A 66 30.72 -32.07 22.68
CA VAL A 66 29.73 -32.32 23.73
C VAL A 66 29.73 -31.17 24.73
N VAL A 67 28.58 -30.56 24.95
CA VAL A 67 28.37 -29.46 25.90
C VAL A 67 27.25 -29.88 26.87
N ASP A 68 27.55 -29.93 28.16
CA ASP A 68 26.62 -30.41 29.23
C ASP A 68 25.98 -31.78 28.90
N GLY A 69 26.69 -32.65 28.17
CA GLY A 69 26.24 -33.98 27.78
C GLY A 69 25.53 -34.11 26.44
N ASP A 70 25.27 -32.99 25.74
CA ASP A 70 24.63 -32.95 24.42
C ASP A 70 25.65 -32.68 23.31
N ASN A 71 25.62 -33.43 22.20
CA ASN A 71 26.47 -33.18 21.01
C ASN A 71 25.90 -32.04 20.16
N ILE A 72 26.61 -30.90 20.12
CA ILE A 72 26.17 -29.72 19.34
C ILE A 72 26.21 -29.95 17.82
N GLY A 73 27.02 -30.92 17.34
CA GLY A 73 27.05 -31.29 15.92
C GLY A 73 25.73 -31.87 15.39
N GLU A 74 24.90 -32.40 16.29
CA GLU A 74 23.58 -32.97 15.98
C GLU A 74 22.44 -31.95 16.17
N TYR A 75 22.75 -30.72 16.56
CA TYR A 75 21.74 -29.71 16.86
C TYR A 75 21.01 -29.27 15.61
N SER A 76 19.68 -29.29 15.67
CA SER A 76 18.83 -28.59 14.71
C SER A 76 19.07 -27.08 14.79
N GLU A 77 18.69 -26.33 13.75
CA GLU A 77 18.74 -24.85 13.74
C GLU A 77 18.06 -24.24 15.00
N LYS A 78 16.99 -24.87 15.48
CA LYS A 78 16.26 -24.44 16.70
C LYS A 78 17.11 -24.63 17.95
N ASN A 79 17.81 -25.74 18.05
CA ASN A 79 18.66 -26.06 19.20
C ASN A 79 19.93 -25.19 19.22
N LEU A 80 20.53 -24.91 18.04
CA LEU A 80 21.65 -23.97 17.92
C LEU A 80 21.26 -22.55 18.36
N VAL A 81 20.09 -22.09 17.98
CA VAL A 81 19.55 -20.79 18.45
C VAL A 81 19.42 -20.78 19.97
N GLN A 82 18.96 -21.88 20.58
CA GLN A 82 18.87 -21.97 22.04
C GLN A 82 20.23 -22.02 22.70
N TYR A 83 21.18 -22.74 22.12
CA TYR A 83 22.59 -22.76 22.53
C TYR A 83 23.19 -21.35 22.59
N HIS A 84 23.03 -20.54 21.52
CA HIS A 84 23.47 -19.15 21.49
C HIS A 84 22.74 -18.24 22.49
N LYS A 85 21.49 -18.53 22.82
CA LYS A 85 20.73 -17.72 23.79
C LYS A 85 21.06 -18.03 25.24
N GLU A 86 21.37 -19.29 25.53
CA GLU A 86 21.43 -19.79 26.91
C GLU A 86 22.83 -20.19 27.36
N LYS A 87 23.65 -20.70 26.44
CA LYS A 87 24.90 -21.33 26.80
C LYS A 87 26.13 -20.52 26.43
N VAL A 88 26.09 -19.73 25.34
CA VAL A 88 27.26 -19.05 24.80
C VAL A 88 27.07 -17.54 24.72
N GLY A 89 28.05 -16.79 25.19
CA GLY A 89 28.18 -15.35 24.98
C GLY A 89 29.40 -15.05 24.10
N PHE A 90 29.21 -14.24 23.04
CA PHE A 90 30.28 -13.86 22.13
C PHE A 90 30.79 -12.45 22.39
N VAL A 91 32.13 -12.30 22.44
CA VAL A 91 32.86 -11.03 22.46
C VAL A 91 33.75 -10.98 21.23
N PHE A 92 33.44 -10.12 20.28
CA PHE A 92 34.12 -10.03 18.98
C PHE A 92 35.25 -9.00 18.99
N GLN A 93 36.26 -9.18 18.17
CA GLN A 93 37.44 -8.33 18.00
C GLN A 93 37.07 -6.87 17.66
N SER A 94 36.15 -6.64 16.72
CA SER A 94 35.69 -5.33 16.29
C SER A 94 34.48 -4.81 17.09
N PHE A 95 34.28 -5.26 18.35
CA PHE A 95 33.16 -4.96 19.23
C PHE A 95 31.79 -5.39 18.66
N ASN A 96 31.58 -5.22 17.38
CA ASN A 96 30.34 -5.51 16.64
C ASN A 96 29.08 -4.98 17.37
N LEU A 97 29.19 -3.74 17.82
CA LEU A 97 28.05 -2.99 18.37
C LEU A 97 27.22 -2.42 17.21
N ILE A 98 25.90 -2.41 17.40
CA ILE A 98 24.97 -1.80 16.45
C ILE A 98 25.04 -0.28 16.68
N SER A 99 25.54 0.46 15.71
CA SER A 99 25.90 1.89 15.82
C SER A 99 24.72 2.81 16.19
N HIS A 100 23.54 2.51 15.66
CA HIS A 100 22.34 3.31 15.89
C HIS A 100 21.62 3.02 17.22
N LEU A 101 21.97 1.90 17.89
CA LEU A 101 21.43 1.55 19.21
C LEU A 101 22.25 2.20 20.31
N SER A 102 21.58 2.59 21.41
CA SER A 102 22.29 3.02 22.62
C SER A 102 23.10 1.87 23.23
N VAL A 103 24.00 2.19 24.17
CA VAL A 103 24.70 1.21 24.99
C VAL A 103 23.72 0.25 25.65
N LEU A 104 22.68 0.77 26.26
CA LEU A 104 21.62 -0.01 26.90
C LEU A 104 20.89 -0.90 25.91
N ASP A 105 20.53 -0.39 24.72
CA ASP A 105 19.82 -1.17 23.69
C ASP A 105 20.70 -2.27 23.09
N ASN A 106 22.00 -2.02 22.89
CA ASN A 106 22.95 -3.05 22.47
C ASN A 106 23.02 -4.24 23.45
N VAL A 107 23.04 -3.95 24.75
CA VAL A 107 23.06 -5.01 25.78
C VAL A 107 21.70 -5.70 25.88
N THR A 108 20.58 -4.97 25.84
CA THR A 108 19.24 -5.55 25.93
C THR A 108 18.81 -6.35 24.71
N LEU A 109 19.52 -6.24 23.58
CA LEU A 109 19.15 -6.86 22.31
C LEU A 109 19.00 -8.38 22.42
N ALA A 110 19.93 -9.07 23.08
CA ALA A 110 19.88 -10.52 23.27
C ALA A 110 18.61 -10.97 24.04
N MET A 111 18.21 -10.23 25.06
CA MET A 111 16.97 -10.47 25.79
C MET A 111 15.71 -10.04 25.02
N THR A 112 15.82 -9.06 24.13
CA THR A 112 14.72 -8.65 23.22
C THR A 112 14.37 -9.79 22.27
N LEU A 113 15.37 -10.50 21.75
CA LEU A 113 15.20 -11.68 20.89
C LEU A 113 14.52 -12.86 21.64
N SER A 114 14.59 -12.88 22.96
CA SER A 114 13.96 -13.85 23.82
C SER A 114 12.61 -13.38 24.40
N ASN A 115 12.11 -12.21 23.94
CA ASN A 115 10.85 -11.59 24.35
C ASN A 115 10.72 -11.41 25.88
N VAL A 116 11.84 -11.07 26.54
CA VAL A 116 11.84 -10.69 27.95
C VAL A 116 11.13 -9.33 28.09
N SER A 117 10.42 -9.10 29.21
CA SER A 117 9.71 -7.84 29.44
C SER A 117 10.67 -6.63 29.39
N LYS A 118 10.18 -5.47 28.99
CA LYS A 118 11.01 -4.24 28.91
C LYS A 118 11.62 -3.91 30.27
N ALA A 119 10.84 -4.02 31.35
CA ALA A 119 11.30 -3.72 32.70
C ALA A 119 12.44 -4.65 33.15
N ASP A 120 12.27 -5.97 32.94
CA ASP A 120 13.27 -6.97 33.38
C ASP A 120 14.57 -6.84 32.59
N ARG A 121 14.50 -6.64 31.25
CA ARG A 121 15.69 -6.52 30.43
C ARG A 121 16.47 -5.22 30.70
N GLU A 122 15.76 -4.09 30.92
CA GLU A 122 16.41 -2.83 31.28
C GLU A 122 17.04 -2.90 32.67
N LYS A 123 16.36 -3.49 33.64
CA LYS A 123 16.90 -3.74 34.98
C LYS A 123 18.17 -4.57 34.90
N ARG A 124 18.11 -5.72 34.23
CA ARG A 124 19.25 -6.62 34.08
C ARG A 124 20.42 -5.99 33.34
N ALA A 125 20.17 -5.28 32.24
CA ALA A 125 21.22 -4.60 31.48
C ALA A 125 21.90 -3.50 32.29
N LYS A 126 21.15 -2.72 33.10
CA LYS A 126 21.70 -1.70 34.00
C LYS A 126 22.58 -2.31 35.09
N GLU A 127 22.18 -3.44 35.67
CA GLU A 127 22.98 -4.17 36.64
C GLU A 127 24.33 -4.61 36.04
N ILE A 128 24.32 -5.23 34.86
CA ILE A 128 25.53 -5.67 34.19
C ILE A 128 26.38 -4.49 33.73
N LEU A 129 25.78 -3.45 33.16
CA LEU A 129 26.51 -2.23 32.74
C LEU A 129 27.14 -1.53 33.96
N GLY A 130 26.49 -1.52 35.10
CA GLY A 130 27.07 -1.07 36.35
C GLY A 130 28.27 -1.93 36.79
N ALA A 131 28.16 -3.26 36.69
CA ALA A 131 29.25 -4.18 37.04
C ALA A 131 30.50 -4.01 36.16
N VAL A 132 30.34 -3.60 34.89
CA VAL A 132 31.46 -3.29 33.98
C VAL A 132 31.85 -1.81 33.98
N GLY A 133 31.31 -0.99 34.91
CA GLY A 133 31.70 0.42 35.11
C GLY A 133 31.15 1.36 34.03
N LEU A 134 29.97 1.10 33.47
CA LEU A 134 29.34 1.89 32.39
C LEU A 134 27.98 2.48 32.76
N GLN A 135 27.66 2.65 34.05
CA GLN A 135 26.38 3.17 34.52
C GLN A 135 26.04 4.58 33.98
N ASP A 136 27.07 5.40 33.71
CA ASP A 136 26.89 6.76 33.22
C ASP A 136 26.81 6.88 31.69
N GLN A 137 26.95 5.75 30.98
CA GLN A 137 27.03 5.71 29.53
C GLN A 137 25.78 5.06 28.86
N LEU A 138 24.75 4.71 29.63
CA LEU A 138 23.60 3.90 29.20
C LEU A 138 22.92 4.35 27.91
N TYR A 139 22.76 5.66 27.75
CA TYR A 139 22.00 6.23 26.63
C TYR A 139 22.85 6.79 25.50
N LYS A 140 24.20 6.71 25.64
CA LYS A 140 25.11 7.11 24.57
C LYS A 140 25.10 6.06 23.45
N LYS A 141 25.40 6.53 22.24
CA LYS A 141 25.64 5.65 21.08
C LYS A 141 27.11 5.17 21.08
N PRO A 142 27.43 4.06 20.39
CA PRO A 142 28.80 3.54 20.29
C PRO A 142 29.82 4.57 19.82
N ASP A 143 29.47 5.47 18.92
CA ASP A 143 30.37 6.49 18.39
C ASP A 143 30.76 7.57 19.42
N ALA A 144 29.99 7.68 20.51
CA ALA A 144 30.21 8.66 21.59
C ALA A 144 30.98 8.08 22.81
N ILE A 145 31.56 6.86 22.68
CA ILE A 145 32.30 6.19 23.75
C ILE A 145 33.65 5.69 23.25
N SER A 146 34.62 5.52 24.15
CA SER A 146 35.98 5.05 23.82
C SER A 146 36.03 3.59 23.39
N GLY A 147 37.11 3.14 22.75
CA GLY A 147 37.33 1.75 22.35
C GLY A 147 37.18 0.76 23.51
N GLY A 148 37.80 1.06 24.65
CA GLY A 148 37.67 0.24 25.86
C GLY A 148 36.26 0.21 26.43
N GLN A 149 35.54 1.33 26.37
CA GLN A 149 34.11 1.36 26.74
C GLN A 149 33.25 0.52 25.78
N LYS A 150 33.55 0.56 24.46
CA LYS A 150 32.89 -0.30 23.46
C LYS A 150 33.10 -1.78 23.78
N GLN A 151 34.33 -2.16 24.16
CA GLN A 151 34.65 -3.52 24.54
C GLN A 151 33.88 -3.96 25.79
N ARG A 152 33.82 -3.12 26.83
CA ARG A 152 33.02 -3.40 28.02
C ARG A 152 31.52 -3.54 27.70
N VAL A 153 30.98 -2.78 26.72
CA VAL A 153 29.60 -2.98 26.24
C VAL A 153 29.45 -4.34 25.56
N ALA A 154 30.42 -4.76 24.73
CA ALA A 154 30.41 -6.07 24.08
C ALA A 154 30.44 -7.23 25.11
N ILE A 155 31.27 -7.09 26.17
CA ILE A 155 31.31 -8.03 27.30
C ILE A 155 29.99 -8.04 28.05
N ALA A 156 29.41 -6.87 28.37
CA ALA A 156 28.11 -6.77 29.02
C ALA A 156 26.99 -7.43 28.20
N ARG A 157 27.00 -7.26 26.87
CA ARG A 157 26.08 -7.93 25.93
C ARG A 157 26.23 -9.45 25.97
N ALA A 158 27.44 -9.96 26.04
CA ALA A 158 27.72 -11.39 26.15
C ALA A 158 27.21 -11.96 27.50
N LEU A 159 27.32 -11.23 28.59
CA LEU A 159 26.94 -11.63 29.94
C LEU A 159 25.45 -11.50 30.25
N VAL A 160 24.71 -10.67 29.52
CA VAL A 160 23.34 -10.29 29.92
C VAL A 160 22.38 -11.47 30.01
N ASN A 161 22.61 -12.51 29.21
CA ASN A 161 21.86 -13.75 29.24
C ASN A 161 22.39 -14.78 30.26
N ASP A 162 23.41 -14.44 31.05
CA ASP A 162 24.04 -15.34 32.03
C ASP A 162 24.47 -16.70 31.40
N PRO A 163 25.29 -16.70 30.31
CA PRO A 163 25.74 -17.93 29.67
C PRO A 163 26.73 -18.69 30.56
N ASP A 164 26.91 -19.99 30.30
CA ASP A 164 27.89 -20.82 30.99
C ASP A 164 29.29 -20.68 30.32
N ILE A 165 29.35 -20.32 29.04
CA ILE A 165 30.53 -20.22 28.21
C ILE A 165 30.63 -18.82 27.61
N ILE A 166 31.83 -18.19 27.70
CA ILE A 166 32.16 -16.95 27.00
C ILE A 166 33.26 -17.24 25.98
N ILE A 167 33.03 -16.86 24.73
CA ILE A 167 33.99 -16.99 23.65
C ILE A 167 34.40 -15.58 23.25
N ALA A 168 35.71 -15.27 23.36
CA ALA A 168 36.26 -13.97 23.09
C ALA A 168 37.32 -14.04 21.96
N ASP A 169 37.05 -13.35 20.85
CA ASP A 169 37.98 -13.26 19.72
C ASP A 169 38.77 -11.98 19.81
N GLU A 170 40.07 -12.11 20.12
CA GLU A 170 41.02 -11.00 20.29
C GLU A 170 40.45 -9.79 21.07
N PRO A 171 39.94 -10.01 22.31
CA PRO A 171 39.12 -9.00 23.01
C PRO A 171 39.87 -7.71 23.37
N THR A 172 41.18 -7.66 23.14
CA THR A 172 42.07 -6.52 23.45
C THR A 172 42.81 -5.98 22.25
N GLY A 173 42.64 -6.56 21.06
CA GLY A 173 43.45 -6.26 19.86
C GLY A 173 43.33 -4.80 19.36
N ALA A 174 42.23 -4.09 19.72
CA ALA A 174 41.97 -2.71 19.33
C ALA A 174 42.12 -1.71 20.50
N LEU A 175 42.79 -2.09 21.61
CA LEU A 175 42.87 -1.30 22.84
C LEU A 175 44.31 -0.88 23.16
N ASP A 176 44.46 0.25 23.85
CA ASP A 176 45.71 0.67 24.46
C ASP A 176 46.07 -0.25 25.64
N SER A 177 47.34 -0.14 26.11
CA SER A 177 47.90 -1.04 27.12
C SER A 177 47.18 -0.98 28.47
N GLU A 178 46.77 0.19 28.93
CA GLU A 178 46.06 0.37 30.22
C GLU A 178 44.65 -0.22 30.16
N THR A 179 43.91 0.09 29.10
CA THR A 179 42.57 -0.44 28.84
C THR A 179 42.60 -1.96 28.65
N THR A 180 43.68 -2.49 28.01
CA THR A 180 43.91 -3.93 27.84
C THR A 180 43.96 -4.63 29.20
N GLU A 181 44.73 -4.13 30.15
CA GLU A 181 44.83 -4.73 31.51
C GLU A 181 43.48 -4.72 32.23
N GLN A 182 42.76 -3.63 32.17
CA GLN A 182 41.43 -3.53 32.78
C GLN A 182 40.41 -4.54 32.17
N VAL A 183 40.45 -4.74 30.85
CA VAL A 183 39.56 -5.71 30.17
C VAL A 183 39.98 -7.15 30.50
N LEU A 184 41.28 -7.45 30.56
CA LEU A 184 41.77 -8.79 30.91
C LEU A 184 41.45 -9.17 32.36
N GLU A 185 41.60 -8.23 33.31
CA GLU A 185 41.20 -8.48 34.69
C GLU A 185 39.68 -8.73 34.82
N MET A 186 38.86 -7.98 34.08
CA MET A 186 37.44 -8.25 34.00
C MET A 186 37.11 -9.65 33.43
N ILE A 187 37.78 -10.06 32.37
CA ILE A 187 37.63 -11.39 31.75
C ILE A 187 38.03 -12.49 32.75
N LYS A 188 39.12 -12.29 33.50
CA LYS A 188 39.55 -13.20 34.56
C LYS A 188 38.53 -13.28 35.69
N GLU A 189 38.03 -12.14 36.16
CA GLU A 189 36.95 -12.08 37.18
C GLU A 189 35.69 -12.86 36.72
N ILE A 190 35.35 -12.83 35.41
CA ILE A 190 34.23 -13.60 34.85
C ILE A 190 34.48 -15.11 34.98
N ALA A 191 35.72 -15.56 34.69
CA ALA A 191 36.11 -16.96 34.87
C ALA A 191 36.07 -17.37 36.34
N GLU A 192 36.63 -16.57 37.25
CA GLU A 192 36.59 -16.77 38.69
C GLU A 192 35.17 -16.86 39.27
N ASN A 193 34.21 -16.20 38.60
CA ASN A 193 32.77 -16.34 38.91
C ASN A 193 32.14 -17.65 38.34
N GLY A 194 32.99 -18.60 37.91
CA GLY A 194 32.58 -19.95 37.52
C GLY A 194 32.10 -20.08 36.08
N LYS A 195 32.42 -19.14 35.20
CA LYS A 195 32.19 -19.27 33.75
C LYS A 195 33.41 -19.91 33.06
N LEU A 196 33.16 -20.71 32.03
CA LEU A 196 34.23 -21.10 31.12
C LEU A 196 34.47 -19.91 30.16
N VAL A 197 35.72 -19.38 30.11
CA VAL A 197 36.10 -18.33 29.17
C VAL A 197 37.15 -18.86 28.21
N ILE A 198 36.84 -18.89 26.93
CA ILE A 198 37.76 -19.27 25.85
C ILE A 198 38.12 -18.02 25.08
N MET A 199 39.39 -17.62 25.11
CA MET A 199 39.90 -16.43 24.46
C MET A 199 40.86 -16.79 23.34
N VAL A 200 40.65 -16.28 22.15
CA VAL A 200 41.62 -16.39 21.05
C VAL A 200 42.49 -15.13 21.06
N THR A 201 43.80 -15.31 20.99
CA THR A 201 44.76 -14.20 20.90
C THR A 201 46.04 -14.62 20.19
N HIS A 202 46.71 -13.65 19.58
CA HIS A 202 48.06 -13.81 19.05
C HIS A 202 49.17 -13.24 19.99
N SER A 203 48.75 -12.62 21.11
CA SER A 203 49.64 -11.97 22.06
C SER A 203 49.95 -12.89 23.25
N GLU A 204 51.24 -13.24 23.41
CA GLU A 204 51.70 -14.00 24.58
C GLU A 204 51.49 -13.26 25.89
N ARG A 205 51.60 -11.91 25.89
CA ARG A 205 51.27 -11.06 27.04
C ARG A 205 49.85 -11.25 27.51
N VAL A 206 48.89 -11.28 26.55
CA VAL A 206 47.45 -11.51 26.83
C VAL A 206 47.26 -12.94 27.35
N ALA A 207 47.89 -13.93 26.72
CA ALA A 207 47.79 -15.32 27.14
C ALA A 207 48.41 -15.59 28.53
N ALA A 208 49.29 -14.70 29.03
CA ALA A 208 49.86 -14.80 30.36
C ALA A 208 48.84 -14.62 31.50
N TYR A 209 47.73 -13.92 31.24
CA TYR A 209 46.62 -13.76 32.19
C TYR A 209 45.73 -15.02 32.35
N SER A 210 45.86 -15.98 31.41
CA SER A 210 45.03 -17.18 31.38
C SER A 210 45.49 -18.27 32.32
N SER A 211 44.58 -19.02 32.86
CA SER A 211 44.85 -20.22 33.69
C SER A 211 45.37 -21.39 32.87
N ARG A 212 45.05 -21.42 31.56
CA ARG A 212 45.46 -22.47 30.62
C ARG A 212 45.74 -21.89 29.24
N VAL A 213 46.76 -22.39 28.59
CA VAL A 213 47.15 -21.96 27.24
C VAL A 213 47.21 -23.16 26.30
N VAL A 214 46.40 -23.12 25.26
CA VAL A 214 46.34 -24.11 24.18
C VAL A 214 46.98 -23.49 22.94
N THR A 215 48.01 -24.15 22.39
CA THR A 215 48.67 -23.70 21.18
C THR A 215 48.20 -24.52 19.98
N ILE A 216 47.77 -23.82 18.93
CA ILE A 216 47.34 -24.45 17.68
C ILE A 216 48.28 -24.03 16.56
N ASP A 217 48.72 -25.03 15.81
CA ASP A 217 49.51 -24.86 14.61
C ASP A 217 49.03 -25.80 13.50
N ASP A 218 48.91 -25.30 12.27
CA ASP A 218 48.39 -26.03 11.09
C ASP A 218 47.15 -26.89 11.40
N GLY A 219 46.21 -26.32 12.15
CA GLY A 219 44.93 -26.97 12.50
C GLY A 219 44.99 -28.04 13.57
N ARG A 220 46.14 -28.24 14.22
CA ARG A 220 46.37 -29.25 15.29
C ARG A 220 46.68 -28.59 16.62
N VAL A 221 46.27 -29.20 17.69
CA VAL A 221 46.74 -28.84 19.04
C VAL A 221 48.17 -29.38 19.21
N ILE A 222 49.15 -28.49 19.33
CA ILE A 222 50.57 -28.86 19.51
C ILE A 222 51.02 -28.76 20.96
N ASN A 223 50.36 -27.93 21.78
CA ASN A 223 50.65 -27.81 23.21
C ASN A 223 49.39 -27.45 23.99
N ASP A 224 49.28 -27.97 25.19
CA ASP A 224 48.19 -27.71 26.13
C ASP A 224 48.75 -27.63 27.55
N GLN A 225 48.86 -26.40 28.05
CA GLN A 225 49.57 -26.13 29.31
C GLN A 225 48.62 -25.47 30.32
N VAL A 226 48.33 -26.17 31.41
CA VAL A 226 47.68 -25.60 32.59
C VAL A 226 48.72 -24.85 33.40
N LYS A 227 48.53 -23.56 33.63
CA LYS A 227 49.42 -22.70 34.41
C LYS A 227 49.01 -22.62 35.88
N ASN A 228 47.77 -22.23 36.11
CA ASN A 228 47.22 -22.05 37.47
C ASN A 228 45.73 -22.45 37.48
N THR A 229 45.25 -22.95 38.59
CA THR A 229 43.82 -23.15 38.76
C THR A 229 43.23 -21.89 39.39
N LEU A 230 42.24 -21.27 38.73
CA LEU A 230 41.52 -20.13 39.30
C LEU A 230 40.65 -20.57 40.45
N THR A 231 40.62 -19.77 41.52
CA THR A 231 39.72 -20.05 42.67
C THR A 231 38.36 -19.49 42.36
N VAL A 232 37.35 -20.37 42.32
CA VAL A 232 35.96 -19.95 42.09
C VAL A 232 35.47 -19.18 43.31
N THR A 233 35.13 -17.90 43.11
CA THR A 233 34.61 -16.97 44.12
C THR A 233 33.08 -16.83 44.00
N ASP A 234 32.46 -16.16 44.98
CA ASP A 234 31.01 -15.90 44.93
C ASP A 234 30.61 -15.03 43.76
N ASN A 235 29.54 -15.38 43.07
CA ASN A 235 29.20 -14.91 41.72
C ASN A 235 28.62 -13.48 41.70
N LYS A 236 29.45 -12.49 41.43
CA LYS A 236 29.09 -11.06 41.24
C LYS A 236 28.11 -10.82 40.09
N TYR A 237 28.07 -11.71 39.11
CA TYR A 237 27.24 -11.60 37.91
C TYR A 237 25.97 -12.46 37.96
N LYS A 238 25.77 -13.20 39.08
CA LYS A 238 24.64 -14.10 39.24
C LYS A 238 23.37 -13.32 39.59
N THR A 239 22.42 -13.35 38.67
CA THR A 239 21.07 -12.83 38.91
C THR A 239 20.04 -13.85 38.44
N SER A 240 18.76 -13.67 38.81
CA SER A 240 17.69 -14.58 38.38
C SER A 240 17.67 -14.78 36.88
N LYS A 241 17.77 -16.03 36.40
CA LYS A 241 17.70 -16.37 34.98
C LYS A 241 16.39 -15.87 34.40
N PRO A 242 16.38 -15.00 33.41
CA PRO A 242 15.14 -14.56 32.77
C PRO A 242 14.46 -15.75 32.09
N ASN A 243 13.11 -15.76 32.08
CA ASN A 243 12.35 -16.79 31.36
C ASN A 243 12.54 -16.63 29.84
N ARG A 244 13.34 -17.50 29.21
CA ARG A 244 13.92 -17.35 27.87
C ARG A 244 13.18 -18.12 26.77
N ASN A 245 12.11 -18.84 27.11
CA ASN A 245 11.42 -19.75 26.18
C ASN A 245 10.54 -19.04 25.14
N LYS A 246 10.61 -17.73 25.02
CA LYS A 246 9.81 -16.95 24.09
C LYS A 246 10.63 -16.46 22.90
N ASN A 247 9.94 -16.23 21.79
CA ASN A 247 10.52 -15.74 20.55
C ASN A 247 10.23 -14.25 20.39
N LEU A 248 10.99 -13.54 19.54
CA LEU A 248 10.77 -12.13 19.23
C LEU A 248 9.30 -11.89 18.88
N SER A 249 8.64 -10.98 19.61
CA SER A 249 7.27 -10.57 19.33
C SER A 249 7.19 -9.69 18.08
N LEU A 250 6.02 -9.60 17.43
CA LEU A 250 5.79 -8.67 16.32
C LEU A 250 6.03 -7.22 16.76
N PHE A 251 5.57 -6.85 17.96
CA PHE A 251 5.78 -5.53 18.52
C PHE A 251 7.27 -5.22 18.78
N GLY A 252 8.03 -6.21 19.24
CA GLY A 252 9.49 -6.10 19.38
C GLY A 252 10.18 -5.91 18.03
N ALA A 253 9.76 -6.64 17.00
CA ALA A 253 10.28 -6.47 15.64
C ALA A 253 9.95 -5.09 15.06
N MET A 254 8.72 -4.61 15.26
CA MET A 254 8.28 -3.28 14.85
C MET A 254 9.08 -2.17 15.52
N LYS A 255 9.34 -2.30 16.84
CA LYS A 255 10.19 -1.35 17.57
C LYS A 255 11.61 -1.29 17.00
N LEU A 256 12.22 -2.45 16.73
CA LEU A 256 13.56 -2.51 16.12
C LEU A 256 13.55 -1.91 14.71
N ALA A 257 12.54 -2.21 13.89
CA ALA A 257 12.37 -1.63 12.57
C ALA A 257 12.25 -0.09 12.63
N LEU A 258 11.47 0.44 13.59
CA LEU A 258 11.32 1.88 13.76
C LEU A 258 12.63 2.57 14.18
N LEU A 259 13.42 1.94 15.07
CA LEU A 259 14.75 2.45 15.44
C LEU A 259 15.69 2.49 14.24
N ASN A 260 15.67 1.44 13.41
CA ASN A 260 16.45 1.37 12.17
C ASN A 260 16.03 2.46 11.18
N MET A 261 14.73 2.69 11.00
CA MET A 261 14.22 3.74 10.11
C MET A 261 14.64 5.14 10.55
N LYS A 262 14.67 5.38 11.86
CA LYS A 262 15.07 6.67 12.42
C LYS A 262 16.53 7.02 12.14
N GLU A 263 17.41 6.02 12.04
CA GLU A 263 18.83 6.23 11.74
C GLU A 263 19.07 6.81 10.34
N LYS A 264 18.32 6.33 9.34
CA LYS A 264 18.40 6.78 7.94
C LYS A 264 17.11 7.49 7.51
N LEU A 265 16.65 8.44 8.35
CA LEU A 265 15.35 9.09 8.20
C LEU A 265 15.18 9.76 6.82
N SER A 266 16.19 10.52 6.36
CA SER A 266 16.14 11.22 5.06
C SER A 266 15.96 10.24 3.88
N ARG A 267 16.70 9.14 3.89
CA ARG A 267 16.55 8.09 2.87
C ARG A 267 15.16 7.45 2.92
N ASN A 268 14.67 7.13 4.11
CA ASN A 268 13.39 6.46 4.28
C ASN A 268 12.21 7.37 3.92
N ILE A 269 12.31 8.69 4.20
CA ILE A 269 11.33 9.67 3.71
C ILE A 269 11.35 9.74 2.17
N LEU A 270 12.53 9.79 1.55
CA LEU A 270 12.62 9.82 0.09
C LEU A 270 12.01 8.57 -0.56
N ILE A 271 12.21 7.40 0.04
CA ILE A 271 11.59 6.14 -0.40
C ILE A 271 10.07 6.20 -0.25
N ALA A 272 9.59 6.69 0.89
CA ALA A 272 8.17 6.81 1.15
C ALA A 272 7.51 7.83 0.19
N LEU A 273 8.18 8.95 -0.11
CA LEU A 273 7.71 9.91 -1.12
C LEU A 273 7.70 9.30 -2.54
N GLY A 274 8.75 8.59 -2.94
CA GLY A 274 8.75 7.90 -4.23
C GLY A 274 7.68 6.81 -4.32
N GLY A 275 7.45 6.06 -3.23
CA GLY A 275 6.36 5.08 -3.12
C GLY A 275 4.97 5.72 -3.12
N SER A 276 4.85 6.96 -2.63
CA SER A 276 3.57 7.66 -2.56
C SER A 276 3.02 8.11 -3.91
N ILE A 277 3.88 8.31 -4.93
CA ILE A 277 3.46 8.76 -6.26
C ILE A 277 2.48 7.76 -6.89
N GLY A 278 2.78 6.47 -6.83
CA GLY A 278 1.89 5.44 -7.37
C GLY A 278 0.54 5.39 -6.64
N ILE A 279 0.55 5.54 -5.33
CA ILE A 279 -0.68 5.53 -4.50
C ILE A 279 -1.51 6.80 -4.75
N MET A 280 -0.86 7.96 -4.79
CA MET A 280 -1.49 9.23 -5.14
C MET A 280 -2.20 9.13 -6.50
N SER A 281 -1.51 8.59 -7.53
CA SER A 281 -2.10 8.43 -8.85
C SER A 281 -3.35 7.56 -8.85
N VAL A 282 -3.35 6.44 -8.10
CA VAL A 282 -4.52 5.56 -7.97
C VAL A 282 -5.68 6.30 -7.29
N ILE A 283 -5.40 6.97 -6.17
CA ILE A 283 -6.44 7.67 -5.41
C ILE A 283 -7.06 8.79 -6.25
N LEU A 284 -6.25 9.66 -6.85
CA LEU A 284 -6.75 10.78 -7.67
C LEU A 284 -7.59 10.30 -8.83
N MET A 285 -7.19 9.19 -9.44
CA MET A 285 -7.88 8.64 -10.58
C MET A 285 -9.25 8.06 -10.21
N LEU A 286 -9.32 7.27 -9.12
CA LEU A 286 -10.60 6.75 -8.62
C LEU A 286 -11.51 7.90 -8.18
N SER A 287 -10.95 8.93 -7.55
CA SER A 287 -11.69 10.12 -7.10
C SER A 287 -12.18 10.98 -8.27
N LEU A 288 -11.40 11.09 -9.35
CA LEU A 288 -11.82 11.79 -10.57
C LEU A 288 -12.96 11.05 -11.28
N GLY A 289 -12.82 9.72 -11.45
CA GLY A 289 -13.87 8.91 -12.05
C GLY A 289 -15.18 8.98 -11.28
N SER A 290 -15.12 8.92 -9.95
CA SER A 290 -16.29 9.07 -9.08
C SER A 290 -16.92 10.45 -9.16
N GLY A 291 -16.11 11.51 -9.15
CA GLY A 291 -16.60 12.90 -9.22
C GLY A 291 -17.28 13.21 -10.54
N VAL A 292 -16.68 12.81 -11.68
CA VAL A 292 -17.27 13.02 -13.00
C VAL A 292 -18.56 12.21 -13.17
N ASN A 293 -18.59 10.95 -12.71
CA ASN A 293 -19.80 10.14 -12.78
C ASN A 293 -20.93 10.70 -11.91
N ALA A 294 -20.59 11.19 -10.70
CA ALA A 294 -21.57 11.85 -9.83
C ALA A 294 -22.15 13.11 -10.49
N TYR A 295 -21.31 13.93 -11.12
CA TYR A 295 -21.74 15.12 -11.85
C TYR A 295 -22.67 14.79 -13.01
N LEU A 296 -22.32 13.79 -13.82
CA LEU A 296 -23.17 13.36 -14.93
C LEU A 296 -24.53 12.86 -14.43
N THR A 297 -24.51 12.01 -13.40
CA THR A 297 -25.75 11.47 -12.81
C THR A 297 -26.63 12.58 -12.23
N ASP A 298 -26.04 13.56 -11.56
CA ASP A 298 -26.77 14.70 -10.98
C ASP A 298 -27.35 15.60 -12.09
N THR A 299 -26.56 15.89 -13.13
CA THR A 299 -27.02 16.67 -14.30
C THR A 299 -28.17 15.95 -15.02
N MET A 300 -28.06 14.64 -15.22
CA MET A 300 -29.11 13.86 -15.85
C MET A 300 -30.41 13.81 -14.99
N ASN A 301 -30.26 13.54 -13.70
CA ASN A 301 -31.41 13.49 -12.78
C ASN A 301 -32.09 14.85 -12.61
N SER A 302 -31.38 15.96 -12.86
CA SER A 302 -31.98 17.29 -12.82
C SER A 302 -32.78 17.63 -14.08
N GLN A 303 -32.60 16.90 -15.18
CA GLN A 303 -33.25 17.15 -16.47
C GLN A 303 -34.31 16.11 -16.86
N VAL A 304 -34.38 14.98 -16.14
CA VAL A 304 -35.30 13.86 -16.46
C VAL A 304 -36.08 13.45 -15.21
N ASN A 305 -37.42 13.37 -15.35
CA ASN A 305 -38.26 12.82 -14.30
C ASN A 305 -37.95 11.31 -14.12
N PRO A 306 -37.45 10.86 -12.96
CA PRO A 306 -37.03 9.46 -12.78
C PRO A 306 -38.19 8.45 -12.79
N LEU A 307 -39.45 8.92 -12.85
CA LEU A 307 -40.65 8.09 -12.96
C LEU A 307 -41.09 7.84 -14.39
N VAL A 308 -40.48 8.53 -15.37
CA VAL A 308 -40.98 8.52 -16.76
C VAL A 308 -39.91 7.94 -17.67
N SER A 309 -40.27 6.97 -18.48
CA SER A 309 -39.45 6.40 -19.55
C SER A 309 -39.98 6.85 -20.90
N GLU A 310 -39.10 7.43 -21.70
CA GLU A 310 -39.39 7.82 -23.07
C GLU A 310 -39.15 6.64 -24.02
N VAL A 311 -40.12 6.37 -24.92
CA VAL A 311 -40.11 5.24 -25.85
C VAL A 311 -40.31 5.74 -27.27
N HIS A 312 -39.47 5.22 -28.19
CA HIS A 312 -39.55 5.47 -29.64
C HIS A 312 -39.69 4.15 -30.40
N MET A 313 -40.35 4.23 -31.57
CA MET A 313 -40.36 3.10 -32.50
C MET A 313 -38.96 2.78 -33.04
N PRO A 314 -38.64 1.51 -33.32
CA PRO A 314 -37.42 1.15 -34.00
C PRO A 314 -37.38 1.73 -35.42
N ASP A 315 -36.21 2.13 -35.92
CA ASP A 315 -36.06 2.59 -37.28
C ASP A 315 -36.42 1.46 -38.25
N GLU A 316 -37.27 1.74 -39.25
CA GLU A 316 -37.54 0.78 -40.31
C GLU A 316 -36.26 0.49 -41.10
N GLU A 317 -35.85 -0.76 -41.22
CA GLU A 317 -34.82 -1.23 -42.16
C GLU A 317 -35.31 -1.02 -43.61
N THR A 318 -35.28 0.19 -44.13
CA THR A 318 -35.48 0.45 -45.54
C THR A 318 -34.23 0.01 -46.30
N GLY A 319 -34.37 -1.04 -47.08
CA GLY A 319 -33.29 -1.81 -47.75
C GLY A 319 -32.42 -1.07 -48.79
N ASN A 320 -32.11 0.22 -48.58
CA ASN A 320 -31.24 1.01 -49.46
C ASN A 320 -30.38 2.05 -48.72
N GLN A 321 -30.07 1.81 -47.45
CA GLN A 321 -29.52 2.83 -46.54
C GLN A 321 -28.12 2.54 -45.98
N THR A 322 -27.17 2.12 -46.78
CA THR A 322 -25.75 2.04 -46.37
C THR A 322 -25.09 3.37 -46.12
N ASP A 323 -25.64 4.48 -46.66
CA ASP A 323 -25.03 5.79 -46.50
C ASP A 323 -25.68 6.70 -45.44
N ILE A 324 -26.96 6.45 -45.08
CA ILE A 324 -27.68 7.29 -44.13
C ILE A 324 -27.47 6.79 -42.69
N ASN A 325 -27.43 5.47 -42.45
CA ASN A 325 -27.14 4.90 -41.13
C ASN A 325 -25.73 5.23 -40.65
N GLU A 326 -24.71 5.31 -41.54
CA GLU A 326 -23.38 5.82 -41.18
C GLU A 326 -23.36 7.31 -40.84
N MET A 327 -24.27 8.11 -41.38
CA MET A 327 -24.44 9.51 -41.03
C MET A 327 -25.28 9.70 -39.74
N GLN A 328 -26.21 8.84 -39.48
CA GLN A 328 -27.05 8.85 -38.28
C GLN A 328 -26.25 8.43 -37.03
N ASP A 329 -25.39 7.40 -37.16
CA ASP A 329 -24.41 7.03 -36.12
C ASP A 329 -23.36 8.12 -35.84
N GLN A 330 -23.12 9.00 -36.82
CA GLN A 330 -22.21 10.14 -36.66
C GLN A 330 -22.90 11.44 -36.20
N ASN A 331 -24.23 11.53 -36.30
CA ASN A 331 -24.98 12.71 -35.93
C ASN A 331 -26.41 12.34 -35.45
N PRO A 332 -26.61 12.02 -34.16
CA PRO A 332 -27.90 11.62 -33.59
C PRO A 332 -29.04 12.61 -33.82
N MET A 333 -28.68 13.89 -34.06
CA MET A 333 -29.65 14.95 -34.35
C MET A 333 -30.43 14.75 -35.64
N LEU A 334 -29.92 14.01 -36.63
CA LEU A 334 -30.58 13.72 -37.89
C LEU A 334 -31.70 12.65 -37.75
N GLY A 335 -31.66 11.83 -36.70
CA GLY A 335 -32.68 10.82 -36.40
C GLY A 335 -34.00 11.37 -35.87
N LEU A 336 -34.02 12.61 -35.36
CA LEU A 336 -35.21 13.24 -34.77
C LEU A 336 -36.24 13.69 -35.81
N SER A 337 -35.88 13.76 -37.12
CA SER A 337 -36.79 14.28 -38.15
C SER A 337 -37.59 13.21 -38.91
N SER A 338 -37.38 11.90 -38.63
CA SER A 338 -38.03 10.79 -39.31
C SER A 338 -38.55 9.70 -38.34
N ALA A 339 -38.99 10.09 -37.18
CA ALA A 339 -39.51 9.15 -36.21
C ALA A 339 -40.76 8.45 -36.76
N VAL A 340 -40.78 7.12 -36.72
CA VAL A 340 -41.93 6.31 -37.09
C VAL A 340 -43.01 6.49 -36.03
N SER A 341 -44.26 6.67 -36.46
CA SER A 341 -45.37 6.84 -35.53
C SER A 341 -45.81 5.50 -34.90
N PHE A 342 -46.33 5.58 -33.69
CA PHE A 342 -46.94 4.45 -32.99
C PHE A 342 -48.35 4.20 -33.48
N GLU A 343 -48.69 2.93 -33.73
CA GLU A 343 -50.08 2.50 -33.94
C GLU A 343 -50.74 2.16 -32.58
N ALA A 344 -52.07 2.18 -32.51
CA ALA A 344 -52.77 1.88 -31.28
C ALA A 344 -52.43 0.52 -30.64
N GLU A 345 -52.05 -0.49 -31.46
CA GLU A 345 -51.63 -1.80 -31.00
C GLU A 345 -50.31 -1.73 -30.22
N ASN A 346 -49.35 -0.89 -30.66
CA ASN A 346 -48.07 -0.68 -29.95
C ASN A 346 -48.30 0.00 -28.59
N ILE A 347 -49.20 0.95 -28.52
CA ILE A 347 -49.54 1.66 -27.27
C ILE A 347 -50.19 0.71 -26.26
N GLU A 348 -51.13 -0.18 -26.72
CA GLU A 348 -51.72 -1.21 -25.87
C GLU A 348 -50.65 -2.24 -25.38
N GLU A 349 -49.67 -2.61 -26.21
CA GLU A 349 -48.58 -3.48 -25.83
C GLU A 349 -47.73 -2.85 -24.72
N LEU A 350 -47.32 -1.61 -24.88
CA LEU A 350 -46.53 -0.84 -23.89
C LEU A 350 -47.33 -0.62 -22.59
N ALA A 351 -48.66 -0.40 -22.67
CA ALA A 351 -49.49 -0.29 -21.49
C ALA A 351 -49.62 -1.60 -20.70
N GLY A 352 -49.33 -2.75 -21.33
CA GLY A 352 -49.32 -4.06 -20.71
C GLY A 352 -48.07 -4.40 -19.90
N ILE A 353 -47.02 -3.56 -19.92
CA ILE A 353 -45.78 -3.77 -19.20
C ILE A 353 -46.03 -3.65 -17.68
N ASP A 354 -45.46 -4.57 -16.91
CA ASP A 354 -45.59 -4.55 -15.45
C ASP A 354 -45.04 -3.27 -14.85
N HIS A 355 -45.74 -2.67 -13.86
CA HIS A 355 -45.35 -1.43 -13.18
C HIS A 355 -45.55 -0.13 -13.98
N VAL A 356 -46.15 -0.16 -15.15
CA VAL A 356 -46.62 1.04 -15.86
C VAL A 356 -47.92 1.49 -15.28
N GLU A 357 -47.98 2.70 -14.72
CA GLU A 357 -49.20 3.32 -14.14
C GLU A 357 -50.00 4.07 -15.20
N ALA A 358 -49.34 4.76 -16.12
CA ALA A 358 -49.95 5.51 -17.19
C ALA A 358 -49.06 5.50 -18.45
N VAL A 359 -49.74 5.60 -19.61
CA VAL A 359 -49.08 5.77 -20.92
C VAL A 359 -49.56 7.10 -21.48
N GLU A 360 -48.62 7.98 -21.81
CA GLU A 360 -48.89 9.28 -22.38
C GLU A 360 -48.41 9.32 -23.82
N GLU A 361 -49.29 9.73 -24.75
CA GLU A 361 -48.97 9.95 -26.14
C GLU A 361 -48.23 11.27 -26.30
N GLY A 362 -47.19 11.29 -27.10
CA GLY A 362 -46.38 12.46 -27.34
C GLY A 362 -45.97 12.60 -28.81
N PHE A 363 -45.59 13.82 -29.14
CA PHE A 363 -45.06 14.13 -30.45
C PHE A 363 -43.90 15.14 -30.34
N THR A 364 -42.84 14.89 -31.10
CA THR A 364 -41.77 15.86 -31.28
C THR A 364 -41.46 15.99 -32.75
N ASN A 365 -41.23 17.23 -33.19
CA ASN A 365 -40.80 17.54 -34.53
C ASN A 365 -39.61 18.50 -34.48
N PHE A 366 -38.54 18.12 -35.14
CA PHE A 366 -37.31 18.94 -35.27
C PHE A 366 -37.20 19.47 -36.67
N SER A 367 -37.11 20.81 -36.83
CA SER A 367 -36.98 21.45 -38.12
C SER A 367 -36.07 22.67 -38.05
N ILE A 368 -35.09 22.75 -38.95
CA ILE A 368 -34.13 23.85 -39.00
C ILE A 368 -34.61 24.93 -39.98
N GLY A 369 -34.83 26.13 -39.43
CA GLY A 369 -35.03 27.34 -40.26
C GLY A 369 -36.47 27.53 -40.81
N THR A 370 -37.40 26.67 -40.46
CA THR A 370 -38.83 26.76 -40.85
C THR A 370 -39.73 27.28 -39.76
N ASN A 371 -39.32 27.10 -38.48
CA ASN A 371 -40.13 27.42 -37.32
C ASN A 371 -39.81 28.85 -36.83
N LYS A 372 -40.83 29.63 -36.53
CA LYS A 372 -40.70 31.01 -36.10
C LYS A 372 -41.82 31.36 -35.11
N ALA A 373 -41.47 32.01 -34.02
CA ALA A 373 -42.41 32.63 -33.09
C ALA A 373 -42.27 34.15 -33.21
N THR A 374 -43.43 34.87 -33.18
CA THR A 374 -43.43 36.34 -33.29
C THR A 374 -44.29 36.95 -32.19
N PHE A 375 -43.82 38.04 -31.63
CA PHE A 375 -44.53 38.86 -30.65
C PHE A 375 -44.23 40.34 -30.95
N ASP A 376 -45.24 41.13 -31.22
CA ASP A 376 -45.15 42.50 -31.69
C ASP A 376 -44.21 42.63 -32.92
N GLU A 377 -43.10 43.34 -32.76
CA GLU A 377 -42.09 43.53 -33.84
C GLU A 377 -40.92 42.53 -33.74
N ASN A 378 -40.88 41.69 -32.68
CA ASN A 378 -39.79 40.75 -32.44
C ASN A 378 -40.12 39.36 -32.99
N ALA A 379 -39.07 38.62 -33.36
CA ALA A 379 -39.20 37.26 -33.86
C ALA A 379 -38.05 36.38 -33.36
N ALA A 380 -38.39 35.21 -32.84
CA ALA A 380 -37.46 34.17 -32.47
C ALA A 380 -37.61 32.96 -33.38
N GLN A 381 -36.48 32.38 -33.83
CA GLN A 381 -36.50 31.09 -34.50
C GLN A 381 -36.34 29.99 -33.47
N PHE A 382 -37.07 28.91 -33.64
CA PHE A 382 -36.95 27.74 -32.81
C PHE A 382 -36.78 26.46 -33.64
N MET A 383 -36.22 25.40 -33.00
CA MET A 383 -35.81 24.20 -33.73
C MET A 383 -36.78 23.05 -33.51
N SER A 384 -37.54 23.05 -32.42
CA SER A 384 -38.42 21.93 -32.08
C SER A 384 -39.78 22.34 -31.59
N VAL A 385 -40.81 21.58 -32.00
CA VAL A 385 -42.13 21.54 -31.38
C VAL A 385 -42.21 20.21 -30.63
N THR A 386 -42.53 20.25 -29.35
CA THR A 386 -42.61 19.06 -28.51
C THR A 386 -43.86 19.12 -27.64
N THR A 387 -44.53 18.02 -27.52
CA THR A 387 -45.70 17.94 -26.63
C THR A 387 -45.31 17.75 -25.18
N VAL A 388 -46.06 18.40 -24.28
CA VAL A 388 -45.83 18.28 -22.83
C VAL A 388 -46.26 16.90 -22.35
N SER A 389 -45.47 16.30 -21.51
CA SER A 389 -45.74 15.04 -20.82
C SER A 389 -45.32 15.13 -19.35
N SER A 390 -45.54 14.08 -18.59
CA SER A 390 -45.02 13.94 -17.22
C SER A 390 -43.50 13.98 -17.12
N MET A 391 -42.77 13.98 -18.24
CA MET A 391 -41.32 14.21 -18.29
C MET A 391 -40.96 15.63 -17.80
N ILE A 392 -41.78 16.64 -18.15
CA ILE A 392 -41.58 18.03 -17.77
C ILE A 392 -42.34 18.32 -16.50
N THR A 393 -41.67 18.77 -15.47
CA THR A 393 -42.26 19.06 -14.17
C THR A 393 -42.42 20.57 -13.96
N SER A 394 -43.18 20.97 -12.96
CA SER A 394 -43.33 22.39 -12.59
C SER A 394 -41.99 22.99 -12.06
N ALA A 395 -41.02 22.19 -11.74
CA ALA A 395 -39.65 22.64 -11.33
C ALA A 395 -38.83 23.13 -12.53
N ASP A 396 -39.15 22.66 -13.73
CA ASP A 396 -38.48 23.03 -14.97
C ASP A 396 -38.96 24.39 -15.51
N ILE A 397 -40.07 24.89 -14.99
CA ILE A 397 -40.69 26.18 -15.37
C ILE A 397 -40.15 27.28 -14.44
N ILE A 398 -39.36 28.19 -15.00
CA ILE A 398 -38.74 29.29 -14.23
C ILE A 398 -39.71 30.46 -14.00
N GLU A 399 -40.70 30.65 -14.90
CA GLU A 399 -41.72 31.65 -14.77
C GLU A 399 -43.05 31.12 -15.35
N GLY A 400 -44.18 31.33 -14.64
CA GLY A 400 -45.47 30.87 -15.07
C GLY A 400 -45.84 29.46 -14.63
N SER A 401 -46.48 28.67 -15.50
CA SER A 401 -46.94 27.30 -15.24
C SER A 401 -46.91 26.44 -16.50
N LEU A 402 -47.05 25.11 -16.33
CA LEU A 402 -47.22 24.16 -17.45
C LEU A 402 -48.43 24.55 -18.31
N PRO A 403 -48.40 24.32 -19.64
CA PRO A 403 -49.46 24.73 -20.56
C PRO A 403 -50.72 23.88 -20.38
N LYS A 404 -51.86 24.50 -20.58
CA LYS A 404 -53.18 23.89 -20.73
C LYS A 404 -53.64 24.08 -22.16
N ASP A 405 -54.87 23.61 -22.45
CA ASP A 405 -55.45 23.75 -23.77
C ASP A 405 -55.40 25.22 -24.26
N GLY A 406 -54.83 25.45 -25.43
CA GLY A 406 -54.62 26.76 -26.01
C GLY A 406 -53.40 27.56 -25.48
N GLU A 407 -52.57 26.97 -24.64
CA GLU A 407 -51.42 27.60 -24.03
C GLU A 407 -50.12 26.93 -24.50
N VAL A 408 -48.99 27.70 -24.46
CA VAL A 408 -47.66 27.20 -24.76
C VAL A 408 -46.65 27.60 -23.70
N VAL A 409 -45.62 26.77 -23.56
CA VAL A 409 -44.38 27.09 -22.83
C VAL A 409 -43.26 27.24 -23.86
N ILE A 410 -42.44 28.28 -23.71
CA ILE A 410 -41.27 28.55 -24.58
C ILE A 410 -39.98 28.51 -23.78
N THR A 411 -38.86 28.22 -24.45
CA THR A 411 -37.55 28.26 -23.81
C THR A 411 -37.12 29.68 -23.44
N GLN A 412 -36.28 29.83 -22.44
CA GLN A 412 -35.78 31.11 -21.95
C GLN A 412 -35.09 31.94 -23.08
N ASN A 413 -34.27 31.33 -23.95
CA ASN A 413 -33.66 32.02 -25.08
C ASN A 413 -34.67 32.64 -26.04
N MET A 414 -35.79 31.91 -26.29
CA MET A 414 -36.86 32.45 -27.09
C MET A 414 -37.52 33.62 -26.38
N ALA A 415 -37.80 33.50 -25.08
CA ALA A 415 -38.39 34.57 -24.28
C ALA A 415 -37.50 35.84 -24.30
N ASP A 416 -36.18 35.67 -24.06
CA ASP A 416 -35.22 36.79 -24.11
C ASP A 416 -35.17 37.49 -25.50
N THR A 417 -35.44 36.74 -26.56
CA THR A 417 -35.45 37.26 -27.94
C THR A 417 -36.79 37.94 -28.26
N LEU A 418 -37.90 37.42 -27.77
CA LEU A 418 -39.23 37.95 -28.08
C LEU A 418 -39.61 39.18 -27.23
N GLY A 419 -39.13 39.28 -25.99
CA GLY A 419 -39.32 40.46 -25.16
C GLY A 419 -39.51 40.15 -23.67
N GLU A 420 -39.81 41.19 -22.89
CA GLU A 420 -40.06 41.09 -21.45
C GLU A 420 -41.56 40.86 -21.16
N ASP A 421 -41.91 40.23 -20.02
CA ASP A 421 -43.27 40.03 -19.54
C ASP A 421 -44.18 39.24 -20.53
N LEU A 422 -43.67 38.17 -21.13
CA LEU A 422 -44.39 37.34 -22.13
C LEU A 422 -45.44 36.41 -21.52
N VAL A 423 -45.33 36.06 -20.27
CA VAL A 423 -46.31 35.16 -19.62
C VAL A 423 -47.70 35.82 -19.56
N GLY A 424 -48.66 35.13 -20.13
CA GLY A 424 -50.04 35.63 -20.29
C GLY A 424 -50.29 36.46 -21.57
N GLN A 425 -49.30 36.57 -22.49
CA GLN A 425 -49.42 37.21 -23.78
C GLN A 425 -49.60 36.19 -24.91
N ASP A 426 -50.30 36.62 -25.98
CA ASP A 426 -50.48 35.80 -27.17
C ASP A 426 -49.32 35.97 -28.13
N ILE A 427 -48.72 34.88 -28.56
CA ILE A 427 -47.68 34.85 -29.58
C ILE A 427 -48.16 34.13 -30.83
N GLN A 428 -47.66 34.53 -31.99
CA GLN A 428 -47.86 33.79 -33.24
C GLN A 428 -46.74 32.80 -33.47
N ILE A 429 -47.10 31.57 -33.80
CA ILE A 429 -46.19 30.44 -34.01
C ILE A 429 -46.42 29.90 -35.42
N GLU A 430 -45.42 30.06 -36.29
CA GLU A 430 -45.37 29.48 -37.62
C GLU A 430 -44.52 28.23 -37.57
N THR A 431 -45.07 27.06 -37.87
CA THR A 431 -44.34 25.78 -37.87
C THR A 431 -44.90 24.84 -38.95
N ILE A 432 -44.12 23.81 -39.29
CA ILE A 432 -44.51 22.74 -40.19
C ILE A 432 -44.50 21.42 -39.42
N VAL A 433 -45.64 20.77 -39.37
CA VAL A 433 -45.83 19.48 -38.70
C VAL A 433 -46.48 18.50 -39.69
N ASN A 434 -45.86 17.32 -39.91
CA ASN A 434 -46.33 16.29 -40.87
C ASN A 434 -46.71 16.89 -42.24
N GLU A 435 -45.82 17.71 -42.80
CA GLU A 435 -45.96 18.42 -44.09
C GLU A 435 -47.06 19.51 -44.10
N GLU A 436 -47.83 19.67 -43.04
CA GLU A 436 -48.84 20.71 -42.93
C GLU A 436 -48.23 22.00 -42.30
N SER A 437 -48.51 23.13 -42.89
CA SER A 437 -48.08 24.43 -42.37
C SER A 437 -49.11 24.95 -41.38
N LEU A 438 -48.70 25.13 -40.16
CA LEU A 438 -49.50 25.65 -39.09
C LEU A 438 -49.17 27.11 -38.77
N ASP A 439 -50.18 27.96 -38.65
CA ASP A 439 -50.06 29.36 -38.18
C ASP A 439 -50.98 29.49 -36.96
N LEU A 440 -50.40 29.44 -35.78
CA LEU A 440 -51.08 29.31 -34.51
C LEU A 440 -50.94 30.59 -33.71
N THR A 441 -52.01 31.00 -33.03
CA THR A 441 -51.95 32.03 -31.99
C THR A 441 -52.22 31.38 -30.64
N MET A 442 -51.23 31.40 -29.76
CA MET A 442 -51.30 30.71 -28.45
C MET A 442 -50.79 31.62 -27.34
N THR A 443 -51.38 31.47 -26.15
CA THR A 443 -50.98 32.23 -24.96
C THR A 443 -49.77 31.59 -24.29
N VAL A 444 -48.75 32.37 -24.00
CA VAL A 444 -47.58 31.87 -23.24
C VAL A 444 -47.97 31.66 -21.78
N SER A 445 -47.98 30.42 -21.32
CA SER A 445 -48.29 30.07 -19.93
C SER A 445 -47.06 30.02 -19.01
N GLY A 446 -45.90 29.80 -19.59
CA GLY A 446 -44.65 29.70 -18.81
C GLY A 446 -43.38 29.73 -19.67
N ILE A 447 -42.28 29.88 -18.99
CA ILE A 447 -40.94 29.88 -19.57
C ILE A 447 -40.15 28.68 -19.03
N TYR A 448 -39.64 27.83 -19.93
CA TYR A 448 -38.86 26.66 -19.61
C TYR A 448 -37.38 27.05 -19.43
N GLY A 449 -36.80 26.70 -18.27
CA GLY A 449 -35.43 27.01 -17.92
C GLY A 449 -34.44 25.96 -18.43
N SER A 450 -33.93 26.16 -19.66
CA SER A 450 -32.84 25.33 -20.19
C SER A 450 -31.66 26.18 -20.54
N GLU A 451 -30.56 26.08 -19.78
CA GLU A 451 -29.29 26.69 -20.16
C GLU A 451 -28.63 25.84 -21.24
N GLY A 452 -28.54 26.37 -22.48
CA GLY A 452 -27.84 25.76 -23.61
C GLY A 452 -28.58 24.66 -24.38
N GLY A 453 -29.88 24.48 -24.12
CA GLY A 453 -30.75 23.58 -24.89
C GLY A 453 -31.20 24.15 -26.25
N LEU A 454 -31.90 23.34 -27.05
CA LEU A 454 -32.50 23.75 -28.31
C LEU A 454 -33.73 24.65 -28.02
N ASP A 455 -33.90 25.71 -28.80
CA ASP A 455 -35.07 26.53 -28.72
C ASP A 455 -36.32 25.71 -29.13
N THR A 456 -37.23 25.48 -28.19
CA THR A 456 -38.34 24.57 -28.31
C THR A 456 -39.65 25.25 -27.85
N VAL A 457 -40.72 24.92 -28.52
CA VAL A 457 -42.11 25.28 -28.13
C VAL A 457 -42.79 24.01 -27.58
N TYR A 458 -43.34 24.12 -26.38
CA TYR A 458 -44.06 23.04 -25.72
C TYR A 458 -45.56 23.35 -25.64
N LEU A 459 -46.38 22.42 -26.10
CA LEU A 459 -47.85 22.51 -26.04
C LEU A 459 -48.45 21.14 -25.72
N THR A 460 -49.76 21.07 -25.51
CA THR A 460 -50.43 19.79 -25.24
C THR A 460 -50.52 18.94 -26.51
N TYR A 461 -50.51 17.60 -26.39
CA TYR A 461 -50.67 16.69 -27.53
C TYR A 461 -52.05 16.88 -28.18
N GLU A 462 -53.08 17.10 -27.38
CA GLU A 462 -54.46 17.31 -27.89
C GLU A 462 -54.56 18.60 -28.71
N ASP A 463 -53.93 19.69 -28.29
CA ASP A 463 -53.92 20.93 -29.07
C ASP A 463 -53.18 20.73 -30.40
N LEU A 464 -51.97 20.15 -30.37
CA LEU A 464 -51.21 19.92 -31.60
C LEU A 464 -51.98 19.04 -32.59
N ARG A 465 -52.59 17.97 -32.09
CA ARG A 465 -53.43 17.08 -32.89
C ARG A 465 -54.63 17.82 -33.50
N SER A 466 -55.32 18.62 -32.70
CA SER A 466 -56.46 19.41 -33.16
C SER A 466 -56.06 20.38 -34.29
N PHE A 467 -54.91 21.08 -34.16
CA PHE A 467 -54.43 22.00 -35.15
C PHE A 467 -54.02 21.32 -36.48
N VAL A 468 -53.41 20.14 -36.40
CA VAL A 468 -53.05 19.35 -37.57
C VAL A 468 -54.28 18.81 -38.27
N GLU A 469 -55.30 18.32 -37.52
CA GLU A 469 -56.58 17.86 -38.08
C GLU A 469 -57.38 19.00 -38.72
N GLU A 470 -57.36 20.22 -38.16
CA GLU A 470 -57.96 21.41 -38.76
C GLU A 470 -57.26 21.81 -40.06
N ALA A 471 -55.96 21.61 -40.19
CA ALA A 471 -55.20 21.84 -41.41
C ALA A 471 -55.39 20.72 -42.46
N GLY A 472 -56.05 19.60 -42.11
CA GLY A 472 -56.35 18.49 -43.00
C GLY A 472 -55.38 17.31 -42.95
N GLY A 473 -54.46 17.29 -41.99
CA GLY A 473 -53.53 16.21 -41.73
C GLY A 473 -53.99 15.22 -40.66
N GLU A 474 -53.20 14.20 -40.38
CA GLU A 474 -53.34 13.27 -39.26
C GLU A 474 -52.09 13.35 -38.38
N LEU A 475 -52.27 13.31 -37.06
CA LEU A 475 -51.15 13.29 -36.10
C LEU A 475 -51.21 12.02 -35.28
N ASP A 476 -50.29 11.09 -35.58
CA ASP A 476 -50.06 9.92 -34.75
C ASP A 476 -48.84 10.21 -33.82
N PRO A 477 -48.83 9.66 -32.59
CA PRO A 477 -47.71 9.90 -31.68
C PRO A 477 -46.43 9.26 -32.21
N ASN A 478 -45.32 9.97 -32.13
CA ASN A 478 -43.99 9.46 -32.47
C ASN A 478 -43.11 9.24 -31.24
N ILE A 479 -43.64 9.59 -30.06
CA ILE A 479 -43.04 9.33 -28.76
C ILE A 479 -44.16 8.83 -27.83
N VAL A 480 -43.82 7.87 -26.99
CA VAL A 480 -44.68 7.39 -25.91
C VAL A 480 -43.94 7.52 -24.60
N TYR A 481 -44.58 8.09 -23.58
CA TYR A 481 -44.02 8.23 -22.25
C TYR A 481 -44.70 7.23 -21.31
N LEU A 482 -43.91 6.33 -20.71
CA LEU A 482 -44.37 5.36 -19.72
C LEU A 482 -44.14 5.89 -18.33
N VAL A 483 -45.20 6.13 -17.59
CA VAL A 483 -45.11 6.59 -16.20
C VAL A 483 -45.06 5.38 -15.29
N SER A 484 -44.03 5.24 -14.49
CA SER A 484 -43.84 4.15 -13.54
C SER A 484 -44.53 4.44 -12.21
N ASP A 485 -45.05 3.38 -11.58
CA ASP A 485 -45.63 3.43 -10.22
C ASP A 485 -44.56 3.78 -9.14
N ASN A 486 -43.29 3.51 -9.43
CA ASN A 486 -42.15 3.78 -8.53
C ASN A 486 -40.84 3.91 -9.32
N ALA A 487 -40.04 4.90 -8.98
CA ALA A 487 -38.72 5.12 -9.59
C ALA A 487 -37.77 3.89 -9.53
N ALA A 488 -37.94 2.98 -8.56
CA ALA A 488 -37.17 1.74 -8.50
C ALA A 488 -37.54 0.74 -9.61
N ASN A 489 -38.71 0.87 -10.24
CA ASN A 489 -39.22 -0.02 -11.28
C ASN A 489 -38.92 0.49 -12.70
N THR A 490 -38.50 1.75 -12.84
CA THR A 490 -38.21 2.39 -14.14
C THR A 490 -37.17 1.61 -14.95
N GLU A 491 -36.12 1.10 -14.30
CA GLU A 491 -35.09 0.30 -14.97
C GLU A 491 -35.62 -1.03 -15.50
N SER A 492 -36.58 -1.67 -14.81
CA SER A 492 -37.20 -2.90 -15.29
C SER A 492 -38.13 -2.64 -16.47
N ILE A 493 -38.85 -1.50 -16.46
CA ILE A 493 -39.70 -1.07 -17.59
C ILE A 493 -38.81 -0.83 -18.83
N LYS A 494 -37.69 -0.12 -18.70
CA LYS A 494 -36.75 0.12 -19.79
C LYS A 494 -36.23 -1.19 -20.40
N ALA A 495 -35.83 -2.14 -19.54
CA ALA A 495 -35.34 -3.44 -20.02
C ALA A 495 -36.44 -4.20 -20.80
N GLU A 496 -37.71 -4.12 -20.38
CA GLU A 496 -38.83 -4.77 -21.08
C GLU A 496 -39.16 -4.06 -22.38
N VAL A 497 -39.05 -2.73 -22.43
CA VAL A 497 -39.18 -1.91 -23.66
C VAL A 497 -38.10 -2.32 -24.69
N GLU A 498 -36.85 -2.51 -24.27
CA GLU A 498 -35.79 -2.97 -25.14
C GLU A 498 -36.00 -4.44 -25.62
N ASP A 499 -36.50 -5.32 -24.74
CA ASP A 499 -36.83 -6.71 -25.09
C ASP A 499 -37.94 -6.79 -26.12
N LEU A 500 -38.87 -5.84 -26.09
CA LEU A 500 -39.93 -5.67 -27.10
C LEU A 500 -39.44 -4.98 -28.40
N ASN A 501 -38.13 -4.69 -28.47
CA ASN A 501 -37.46 -4.07 -29.62
C ASN A 501 -37.87 -2.59 -29.87
N TYR A 502 -38.40 -1.91 -28.87
CA TYR A 502 -38.52 -0.45 -28.91
C TYR A 502 -37.21 0.22 -28.48
N LYS A 503 -37.07 1.51 -28.80
CA LYS A 503 -35.92 2.31 -28.43
C LYS A 503 -36.26 3.19 -27.22
N GLY A 504 -35.32 3.32 -26.29
CA GLY A 504 -35.39 4.32 -25.21
C GLY A 504 -35.01 5.72 -25.68
N SER A 505 -34.96 6.67 -24.73
CA SER A 505 -34.62 8.06 -24.99
C SER A 505 -33.25 8.21 -25.67
N THR A 506 -33.19 9.03 -26.71
CA THR A 506 -31.92 9.40 -27.37
C THR A 506 -30.95 10.09 -26.40
N THR A 507 -31.50 10.87 -25.46
CA THR A 507 -30.70 11.55 -24.43
C THR A 507 -30.06 10.54 -23.48
N GLU A 508 -30.79 9.49 -23.08
CA GLU A 508 -30.25 8.40 -22.26
C GLU A 508 -29.20 7.58 -23.00
N ALA A 509 -29.41 7.25 -24.28
CA ALA A 509 -28.44 6.54 -25.11
C ALA A 509 -27.14 7.34 -25.29
N LEU A 510 -27.23 8.66 -25.42
CA LEU A 510 -26.05 9.54 -25.42
C LEU A 510 -25.34 9.52 -24.07
N ALA A 511 -26.07 9.58 -22.97
CA ALA A 511 -25.50 9.52 -21.62
C ALA A 511 -24.80 8.20 -21.32
N ASP A 512 -25.37 7.07 -21.76
CA ASP A 512 -24.76 5.75 -21.66
C ASP A 512 -23.48 5.68 -22.50
N THR A 513 -23.48 6.26 -23.68
CA THR A 513 -22.28 6.37 -24.53
C THR A 513 -21.19 7.18 -23.85
N PHE A 514 -21.54 8.34 -23.24
CA PHE A 514 -20.59 9.14 -22.47
C PHE A 514 -20.08 8.38 -21.23
N SER A 515 -20.94 7.66 -20.51
CA SER A 515 -20.54 6.83 -19.39
C SER A 515 -19.59 5.72 -19.80
N GLN A 516 -19.84 5.00 -20.89
CA GLN A 516 -18.93 4.00 -21.45
C GLN A 516 -17.59 4.62 -21.87
N MET A 517 -17.60 5.79 -22.48
CA MET A 517 -16.38 6.51 -22.85
C MET A 517 -15.56 6.90 -21.61
N LEU A 518 -16.21 7.35 -20.54
CA LEU A 518 -15.58 7.64 -19.24
C LEU A 518 -15.01 6.39 -18.60
N ASP A 519 -15.71 5.26 -18.66
CA ASP A 519 -15.23 3.98 -18.16
C ASP A 519 -13.95 3.55 -18.89
N ILE A 520 -13.93 3.63 -20.22
CA ILE A 520 -12.73 3.35 -21.02
C ILE A 520 -11.58 4.26 -20.61
N PHE A 521 -11.82 5.56 -20.47
CA PHE A 521 -10.83 6.53 -20.02
C PHE A 521 -10.31 6.19 -18.62
N THR A 522 -11.24 5.80 -17.71
CA THR A 522 -10.92 5.34 -16.36
C THR A 522 -10.05 4.09 -16.37
N TYR A 523 -10.33 3.09 -17.21
CA TYR A 523 -9.50 1.88 -17.35
C TYR A 523 -8.10 2.20 -17.90
N VAL A 524 -7.97 3.10 -18.87
CA VAL A 524 -6.66 3.53 -19.39
C VAL A 524 -5.83 4.20 -18.30
N LEU A 525 -6.42 5.12 -17.56
CA LEU A 525 -5.77 5.77 -16.43
C LEU A 525 -5.40 4.74 -15.32
N ALA A 526 -6.27 3.72 -15.03
CA ALA A 526 -5.98 2.63 -14.11
C ALA A 526 -4.75 1.83 -14.56
N GLY A 527 -4.60 1.62 -15.85
CA GLY A 527 -3.40 1.01 -16.42
C GLY A 527 -2.14 1.83 -16.10
N VAL A 528 -2.18 3.14 -16.31
CA VAL A 528 -1.06 4.05 -16.01
C VAL A 528 -0.73 4.06 -14.51
N ALA A 529 -1.75 4.13 -13.66
CA ALA A 529 -1.59 4.05 -12.20
C ALA A 529 -0.99 2.69 -11.79
N GLY A 530 -1.41 1.59 -12.42
CA GLY A 530 -0.83 0.25 -12.22
C GLY A 530 0.66 0.19 -12.55
N ILE A 531 1.10 0.79 -13.64
CA ILE A 531 2.52 0.92 -13.99
C ILE A 531 3.28 1.71 -12.90
N SER A 532 2.72 2.82 -12.42
CA SER A 532 3.31 3.63 -11.36
C SER A 532 3.47 2.83 -10.06
N LEU A 533 2.50 1.96 -9.73
CA LEU A 533 2.58 1.05 -8.57
C LEU A 533 3.70 0.02 -8.74
N ILE A 534 3.88 -0.55 -9.93
CA ILE A 534 4.97 -1.50 -10.22
C ILE A 534 6.33 -0.82 -10.05
N VAL A 535 6.49 0.39 -10.58
CA VAL A 535 7.73 1.18 -10.43
C VAL A 535 8.01 1.44 -8.96
N SER A 536 7.00 1.84 -8.17
CA SER A 536 7.11 2.05 -6.73
C SER A 536 7.51 0.77 -6.00
N ALA A 537 6.94 -0.37 -6.36
CA ALA A 537 7.28 -1.68 -5.78
C ALA A 537 8.75 -2.06 -6.07
N ILE A 538 9.23 -1.86 -7.29
CA ILE A 538 10.62 -2.11 -7.70
C ILE A 538 11.57 -1.20 -6.93
N MET A 539 11.23 0.08 -6.76
CA MET A 539 12.04 1.02 -5.98
C MET A 539 12.16 0.59 -4.53
N ILE A 540 11.04 0.23 -3.88
CA ILE A 540 11.02 -0.25 -2.49
C ILE A 540 11.87 -1.53 -2.36
N LEU A 541 11.70 -2.49 -3.28
CA LEU A 541 12.49 -3.73 -3.33
C LEU A 541 13.98 -3.45 -3.42
N THR A 542 14.39 -2.57 -4.34
CA THR A 542 15.79 -2.23 -4.57
C THR A 542 16.42 -1.59 -3.33
N VAL A 543 15.72 -0.65 -2.70
CA VAL A 543 16.26 0.04 -1.51
C VAL A 543 16.33 -0.88 -0.30
N LEU A 544 15.33 -1.72 -0.10
CA LEU A 544 15.39 -2.74 0.96
C LEU A 544 16.53 -3.74 0.72
N TYR A 545 16.80 -4.10 -0.53
CA TYR A 545 17.94 -4.96 -0.87
C TYR A 545 19.27 -4.30 -0.51
N ILE A 546 19.46 -3.02 -0.85
CA ILE A 546 20.64 -2.24 -0.47
C ILE A 546 20.75 -2.17 1.06
N SER A 547 19.64 -1.93 1.77
CA SER A 547 19.60 -1.91 3.24
C SER A 547 20.08 -3.23 3.85
N VAL A 548 19.72 -4.37 3.27
CA VAL A 548 20.21 -5.69 3.73
C VAL A 548 21.73 -5.81 3.54
N VAL A 549 22.26 -5.38 2.40
CA VAL A 549 23.72 -5.45 2.12
C VAL A 549 24.50 -4.55 3.08
N GLU A 550 24.05 -3.32 3.30
CA GLU A 550 24.70 -2.37 4.21
C GLU A 550 24.72 -2.88 5.67
N ARG A 551 23.73 -3.67 6.06
CA ARG A 551 23.54 -4.14 7.44
C ARG A 551 23.92 -5.60 7.64
N THR A 552 24.73 -6.16 6.73
CA THR A 552 25.17 -7.57 6.79
C THR A 552 25.84 -7.90 8.11
N LYS A 553 26.74 -7.05 8.62
CA LYS A 553 27.38 -7.23 9.95
C LYS A 553 26.37 -7.25 11.10
N GLU A 554 25.41 -6.32 11.12
CA GLU A 554 24.37 -6.27 12.16
C GLU A 554 23.53 -7.55 12.19
N ILE A 555 23.18 -8.07 10.98
CA ILE A 555 22.44 -9.33 10.85
C ILE A 555 23.28 -10.50 11.40
N GLY A 556 24.58 -10.52 11.09
CA GLY A 556 25.53 -11.49 11.65
C GLY A 556 25.55 -11.49 13.17
N VAL A 557 25.65 -10.31 13.79
CA VAL A 557 25.59 -10.14 15.26
C VAL A 557 24.28 -10.66 15.83
N ILE A 558 23.13 -10.25 15.25
CA ILE A 558 21.81 -10.69 15.73
C ILE A 558 21.70 -12.22 15.68
N LYS A 559 22.25 -12.87 14.64
CA LYS A 559 22.27 -14.34 14.56
C LYS A 559 23.20 -14.97 15.60
N ALA A 560 24.39 -14.42 15.78
CA ALA A 560 25.36 -14.94 16.75
C ALA A 560 24.85 -14.88 18.20
N ILE A 561 24.01 -13.90 18.54
CA ILE A 561 23.36 -13.81 19.88
C ILE A 561 22.05 -14.59 19.97
N GLY A 562 21.76 -15.46 18.99
CA GLY A 562 20.61 -16.37 19.01
C GLY A 562 19.34 -15.83 18.29
N GLY A 563 19.50 -14.93 17.34
CA GLY A 563 18.40 -14.51 16.44
C GLY A 563 18.10 -15.57 15.39
N ARG A 564 16.82 -15.98 15.28
CA ARG A 564 16.37 -16.96 14.29
C ARG A 564 16.21 -16.33 12.91
N LYS A 565 16.24 -17.14 11.84
CA LYS A 565 15.87 -16.72 10.49
C LYS A 565 14.50 -16.03 10.46
N LYS A 566 13.52 -16.54 11.23
CA LYS A 566 12.19 -15.94 11.35
C LYS A 566 12.21 -14.57 12.03
N ASP A 567 13.11 -14.33 12.98
CA ASP A 567 13.21 -13.05 13.69
C ASP A 567 13.80 -11.97 12.77
N ILE A 568 14.84 -12.31 12.00
CA ILE A 568 15.40 -11.43 10.96
C ILE A 568 14.33 -11.08 9.92
N ARG A 569 13.62 -12.09 9.40
CA ARG A 569 12.55 -11.86 8.43
C ARG A 569 11.46 -10.93 8.98
N ARG A 570 11.06 -11.10 10.25
CA ARG A 570 10.06 -10.24 10.91
C ARG A 570 10.53 -8.80 11.00
N ILE A 571 11.79 -8.53 11.33
CA ILE A 571 12.34 -7.18 11.41
C ILE A 571 12.24 -6.48 10.05
N PHE A 572 12.69 -7.12 8.96
CA PHE A 572 12.66 -6.53 7.61
C PHE A 572 11.22 -6.41 7.05
N VAL A 573 10.33 -7.37 7.32
CA VAL A 573 8.92 -7.25 6.95
C VAL A 573 8.23 -6.13 7.73
N SER A 574 8.57 -5.91 9.00
CA SER A 574 8.08 -4.77 9.78
C SER A 574 8.60 -3.43 9.23
N GLU A 575 9.83 -3.39 8.72
CA GLU A 575 10.39 -2.21 8.05
C GLU A 575 9.62 -1.91 6.75
N SER A 576 9.35 -2.94 5.93
CA SER A 576 8.52 -2.83 4.72
C SER A 576 7.10 -2.35 5.03
N PHE A 577 6.48 -2.86 6.09
CA PHE A 577 5.17 -2.41 6.56
C PHE A 577 5.17 -0.91 6.90
N LEU A 578 6.17 -0.44 7.64
CA LEU A 578 6.29 0.97 8.01
C LEU A 578 6.52 1.87 6.79
N ILE A 579 7.37 1.43 5.84
CA ILE A 579 7.58 2.16 4.57
C ILE A 579 6.25 2.28 3.82
N GLY A 580 5.49 1.18 3.69
CA GLY A 580 4.18 1.19 3.05
C GLY A 580 3.17 2.08 3.74
N LEU A 581 3.14 2.07 5.07
CA LEU A 581 2.26 2.94 5.85
C LEU A 581 2.58 4.42 5.60
N PHE A 582 3.86 4.81 5.65
CA PHE A 582 4.25 6.20 5.38
C PHE A 582 4.04 6.59 3.92
N SER A 583 4.32 5.70 2.95
CA SER A 583 4.03 5.95 1.53
C SER A 583 2.54 6.15 1.28
N GLY A 584 1.69 5.33 1.91
CA GLY A 584 0.23 5.49 1.84
C GLY A 584 -0.25 6.80 2.43
N LEU A 585 0.24 7.16 3.64
CA LEU A 585 -0.12 8.42 4.28
C LEU A 585 0.33 9.65 3.46
N PHE A 586 1.55 9.64 2.91
CA PHE A 586 2.01 10.70 2.01
C PHE A 586 1.20 10.73 0.71
N GLY A 587 0.88 9.57 0.13
CA GLY A 587 0.06 9.47 -1.07
C GLY A 587 -1.32 10.09 -0.88
N VAL A 588 -2.02 9.75 0.20
CA VAL A 588 -3.32 10.33 0.57
C VAL A 588 -3.18 11.84 0.83
N GLY A 589 -2.17 12.27 1.59
CA GLY A 589 -1.96 13.68 1.90
C GLY A 589 -1.71 14.55 0.65
N ILE A 590 -0.91 14.05 -0.30
CA ILE A 590 -0.63 14.74 -1.56
C ILE A 590 -1.89 14.71 -2.46
N ALA A 591 -2.58 13.57 -2.56
CA ALA A 591 -3.82 13.46 -3.32
C ALA A 591 -4.88 14.43 -2.81
N TRP A 592 -5.05 14.51 -1.48
CA TRP A 592 -5.98 15.46 -0.85
C TRP A 592 -5.61 16.92 -1.14
N GLY A 593 -4.34 17.28 -1.03
CA GLY A 593 -3.87 18.64 -1.37
C GLY A 593 -4.10 18.99 -2.85
N LEU A 594 -3.87 18.04 -3.77
CA LEU A 594 -4.12 18.22 -5.20
C LEU A 594 -5.62 18.28 -5.52
N SER A 595 -6.45 17.48 -4.85
CA SER A 595 -7.91 17.53 -5.04
C SER A 595 -8.48 18.88 -4.62
N LEU A 596 -8.03 19.44 -3.48
CA LEU A 596 -8.44 20.78 -3.06
C LEU A 596 -8.05 21.85 -4.08
N ALA A 597 -6.82 21.76 -4.64
CA ALA A 597 -6.35 22.72 -5.65
C ALA A 597 -7.14 22.57 -6.98
N ALA A 598 -7.42 21.35 -7.40
CA ALA A 598 -8.18 21.09 -8.62
C ALA A 598 -9.65 21.52 -8.47
N ASN A 599 -10.30 21.18 -7.35
CA ASN A 599 -11.69 21.59 -7.10
C ASN A 599 -11.82 23.12 -6.98
N ALA A 600 -10.87 23.81 -6.34
CA ALA A 600 -10.87 25.26 -6.29
C ALA A 600 -10.81 25.92 -7.69
N VAL A 601 -10.15 25.28 -8.66
CA VAL A 601 -10.14 25.74 -10.04
C VAL A 601 -11.45 25.38 -10.74
N SER A 602 -11.91 24.13 -10.61
CA SER A 602 -13.13 23.67 -11.30
C SER A 602 -14.39 24.40 -10.82
N THR A 603 -14.53 24.63 -9.51
CA THR A 603 -15.64 25.40 -8.94
C THR A 603 -15.68 26.84 -9.45
N ASN A 604 -14.50 27.48 -9.67
CA ASN A 604 -14.45 28.85 -10.21
C ASN A 604 -14.84 28.97 -11.69
N TYR A 605 -14.64 27.91 -12.50
CA TYR A 605 -14.89 27.95 -13.94
C TYR A 605 -16.15 27.17 -14.35
N PHE A 606 -16.50 26.13 -13.60
CA PHE A 606 -17.56 25.18 -13.98
C PHE A 606 -18.60 24.96 -12.86
N GLU A 607 -18.43 25.62 -11.71
CA GLU A 607 -19.31 25.50 -10.52
C GLU A 607 -19.44 24.08 -9.95
N ILE A 608 -18.49 23.18 -10.27
CA ILE A 608 -18.52 21.77 -9.89
C ILE A 608 -17.24 21.31 -9.19
N ASP A 609 -17.37 20.32 -8.32
CA ASP A 609 -16.24 19.58 -7.72
C ASP A 609 -15.95 18.34 -8.55
N ILE A 610 -14.86 18.36 -9.37
CA ILE A 610 -14.51 17.28 -10.29
C ILE A 610 -13.90 16.08 -9.56
N ILE A 611 -13.24 16.28 -8.41
CA ILE A 611 -12.55 15.23 -7.67
C ILE A 611 -13.28 14.97 -6.34
N ASP A 612 -13.99 13.85 -6.28
CA ASP A 612 -14.63 13.37 -5.03
C ASP A 612 -13.71 12.37 -4.30
N LEU A 613 -12.99 12.88 -3.30
CA LEU A 613 -12.08 12.06 -2.49
C LEU A 613 -12.82 11.46 -1.28
N THR A 614 -13.49 10.35 -1.50
CA THR A 614 -14.18 9.63 -0.43
C THR A 614 -13.18 9.00 0.56
N PRO A 615 -13.52 8.92 1.87
CA PRO A 615 -12.67 8.26 2.88
C PRO A 615 -12.34 6.79 2.53
N MET A 616 -13.19 6.13 1.76
CA MET A 616 -13.00 4.76 1.32
C MET A 616 -11.78 4.63 0.40
N TYR A 617 -11.58 5.58 -0.55
CA TYR A 617 -10.41 5.58 -1.44
C TYR A 617 -9.12 5.89 -0.69
N ALA A 618 -9.16 6.78 0.31
CA ALA A 618 -8.02 7.06 1.16
C ALA A 618 -7.58 5.82 1.97
N VAL A 619 -8.51 5.12 2.60
CA VAL A 619 -8.23 3.89 3.37
C VAL A 619 -7.75 2.76 2.47
N SER A 620 -8.42 2.53 1.33
CA SER A 620 -8.01 1.49 0.37
C SER A 620 -6.62 1.75 -0.21
N GLY A 621 -6.27 3.01 -0.50
CA GLY A 621 -4.94 3.42 -0.94
C GLY A 621 -3.85 3.13 0.09
N ILE A 622 -4.09 3.41 1.38
CA ILE A 622 -3.14 3.06 2.46
C ILE A 622 -2.98 1.54 2.56
N LEU A 623 -4.06 0.79 2.54
CA LEU A 623 -4.00 -0.68 2.61
C LEU A 623 -3.25 -1.28 1.41
N LEU A 624 -3.51 -0.78 0.21
CA LEU A 624 -2.81 -1.16 -1.01
C LEU A 624 -1.31 -0.86 -0.93
N SER A 625 -0.94 0.33 -0.41
CA SER A 625 0.45 0.71 -0.18
C SER A 625 1.17 -0.24 0.77
N ILE A 626 0.55 -0.58 1.89
CA ILE A 626 1.09 -1.53 2.86
C ILE A 626 1.25 -2.91 2.21
N PHE A 627 0.25 -3.38 1.49
CA PHE A 627 0.29 -4.69 0.82
C PHE A 627 1.44 -4.77 -0.19
N ILE A 628 1.55 -3.80 -1.10
CA ILE A 628 2.61 -3.75 -2.12
C ILE A 628 3.99 -3.69 -1.47
N SER A 629 4.17 -2.83 -0.47
CA SER A 629 5.45 -2.69 0.23
C SER A 629 5.84 -3.97 0.97
N MET A 630 4.89 -4.67 1.59
CA MET A 630 5.15 -5.96 2.24
C MET A 630 5.55 -7.02 1.23
N VAL A 631 4.87 -7.11 0.08
CA VAL A 631 5.21 -8.06 -1.00
C VAL A 631 6.62 -7.76 -1.55
N ALA A 632 6.92 -6.49 -1.84
CA ALA A 632 8.24 -6.07 -2.29
C ALA A 632 9.36 -6.41 -1.27
N GLY A 633 9.04 -6.31 0.02
CA GLY A 633 9.98 -6.60 1.12
C GLY A 633 10.22 -8.09 1.39
N LEU A 634 9.38 -9.00 0.91
CA LEU A 634 9.51 -10.44 1.20
C LEU A 634 10.84 -11.03 0.70
N MET A 635 11.27 -10.65 -0.52
CA MET A 635 12.50 -11.18 -1.14
C MET A 635 13.76 -10.70 -0.41
N PRO A 636 13.98 -9.38 -0.14
CA PRO A 636 15.11 -8.91 0.67
C PRO A 636 15.12 -9.51 2.08
N ALA A 637 13.95 -9.60 2.75
CA ALA A 637 13.83 -10.19 4.07
C ALA A 637 14.22 -11.68 4.11
N ALA A 638 13.84 -12.44 3.07
CA ALA A 638 14.23 -13.85 2.93
C ALA A 638 15.74 -13.99 2.70
N LYS A 639 16.36 -13.10 1.90
CA LYS A 639 17.81 -13.09 1.67
C LYS A 639 18.58 -12.72 2.95
N ALA A 640 18.15 -11.69 3.67
CA ALA A 640 18.71 -11.32 4.97
C ALA A 640 18.67 -12.48 5.97
N ALA A 641 17.55 -13.21 6.01
CA ALA A 641 17.38 -14.37 6.88
C ALA A 641 18.32 -15.55 6.53
N LYS A 642 18.78 -15.66 5.28
CA LYS A 642 19.67 -16.73 4.82
C LYS A 642 21.16 -16.42 4.96
N LEU A 643 21.54 -15.18 5.28
CA LEU A 643 22.95 -14.81 5.44
C LEU A 643 23.64 -15.70 6.47
N ASP A 644 24.87 -16.13 6.16
CA ASP A 644 25.71 -16.87 7.08
C ASP A 644 26.28 -15.91 8.15
N PRO A 645 26.21 -16.26 9.46
CA PRO A 645 26.73 -15.41 10.52
C PRO A 645 28.25 -15.23 10.45
N VAL A 646 29.01 -16.28 10.11
CA VAL A 646 30.48 -16.23 10.06
C VAL A 646 30.97 -15.33 8.92
N GLU A 647 30.39 -15.50 7.71
CA GLU A 647 30.70 -14.62 6.57
C GLU A 647 30.27 -13.18 6.84
N SER A 648 29.11 -13.00 7.49
CA SER A 648 28.55 -11.67 7.78
C SER A 648 29.42 -10.88 8.76
N LEU A 649 30.05 -11.53 9.72
CA LEU A 649 30.92 -10.92 10.73
C LEU A 649 32.32 -10.61 10.20
N ARG A 650 32.78 -11.33 9.15
CA ARG A 650 34.13 -11.15 8.52
C ARG A 650 34.17 -10.04 7.46
N ARG A 651 33.04 -9.61 6.94
CA ARG A 651 32.98 -8.52 5.95
C ARG A 651 33.41 -7.20 6.60
N ASP A 652 34.44 -6.56 6.05
CA ASP A 652 34.89 -5.22 6.44
C ASP A 652 33.99 -4.11 5.87
#